data_407ed7cd5ac522b9ee310c9b78b0c3a9
#
_entry.id   407ed7cd5ac522b9ee310c9b78b0c3a9
#
_cell.length_a   1.000
_cell.length_b   1.000
_cell.length_c   1.000
_cell.angle_alpha   90.00
_cell.angle_beta   90.00
_cell.angle_gamma   90.00
#
_symmetry.space_group_name_H-M   'P 1'
#
loop_
_entity.id
_entity.type
_entity.pdbx_description
1 polymer ?
#
loop_
_entity_poly.entity_id
_entity_poly.type
_entity_poly.pdbx_seq_one_letter_code
_entity_poly.pdbx_strand_id
1 'polypeptide(L)'
;MERIDKVQNLIPEKPEFVHSNQEKGEAIESLKIVNRPLVKKDAAALVTGKAVYTNDLAPSDCLIVKVVRSPYAHALIKDINTARAEAVPGIECVLTYKDCPDKRFTMAGQTYPEPSPYDRLILDQRMRFVGDAAAIVAGTSEEAVKKAMKLVKIQYEVLEPVLDFRTAKDNPILVHPEDNWRSLCPVGADNKRNLCAHDVSEDGDVEAVLAKCDHVIDRVYHTKANQQAMMETFRTYTYLDAYGRLNVVASTQVPFHARRILAHALDIPKSKVRVIKPRIGGGFGAKQTVVAEVYPALVTWKTGKPAKIIYTREESLIASSPRHEMELHVRLGADKEGNIKAIDLYTLSNTGAFGEHGPTTVGLSGHKSIPLYGKAEAFRFTYDVVYTNVMSAGAYRGYGATQGQFAVESAVNELAEVLGMDPTVLREKNMVRQGDKMPAYYGEVTNSCTLDRCLARAKEMINWDEKYPYRDMGNGKVRSVGVAMSMQGSGISAVDTGAVEIKVNDDGFYSLIIGATDMGTGCDTILAQMAAECLECKPEEIVVFGVDTDISPYDCGSYASSTTYVTGQAVVKTCESLRKKICERGAEYLGCKPEDVDFDGEYVTELATGKQISRSQIGNNVMCFSNAPLSASEAFSSPVSPPPFMVGMAEVEIDKETGVLELIDYVAVVDCGTVINPSLARVQVEGGIAQGIGMALYEDIVYNEKGKNFSNSLMQYKIPTRLDVGTIRVEFESSYEPTGPFGAKSIGEIVINTPSPAISNAIQNATGVIIRELPMTAEKIYRGICER
;
A
#
# COMPACT_ATOMS: atom_id res chain seq x y z
N MET A 1 12.27 23.53 -1.26
CA MET A 1 13.70 23.59 -1.53
C MET A 1 14.51 23.75 -0.24
N GLU A 2 14.40 24.83 0.54
CA GLU A 2 15.20 24.96 1.80
C GLU A 2 15.07 23.81 2.83
N ARG A 3 13.97 23.06 2.83
CA ARG A 3 13.78 21.91 3.75
C ARG A 3 14.42 20.64 3.22
N ILE A 4 14.50 20.50 1.89
CA ILE A 4 15.20 19.38 1.22
C ILE A 4 16.71 19.54 1.40
N ASP A 5 17.24 20.76 1.25
CA ASP A 5 18.67 21.03 1.47
C ASP A 5 19.12 20.83 2.91
N LYS A 6 18.24 21.09 3.91
CA LYS A 6 18.51 20.79 5.32
C LYS A 6 18.45 19.31 5.65
N VAL A 7 17.63 18.54 4.94
CA VAL A 7 17.54 17.08 5.11
C VAL A 7 18.76 16.40 4.47
N GLN A 8 19.24 16.88 3.32
CA GLN A 8 20.45 16.32 2.69
C GLN A 8 21.70 16.43 3.56
N ASN A 9 21.79 17.46 4.41
CA ASN A 9 22.90 17.62 5.37
C ASN A 9 22.75 16.77 6.65
N LEU A 10 21.63 16.10 6.84
CA LEU A 10 21.37 15.16 7.95
C LEU A 10 21.42 13.69 7.51
N ILE A 11 21.64 13.44 6.21
CA ILE A 11 21.75 12.07 5.69
C ILE A 11 23.11 11.54 6.11
N PRO A 12 23.20 10.43 6.87
CA PRO A 12 24.48 9.78 7.15
C PRO A 12 25.20 9.41 5.86
N GLU A 13 26.53 9.44 5.86
CA GLU A 13 27.32 8.96 4.73
C GLU A 13 26.79 7.57 4.33
N LYS A 14 26.64 7.34 3.01
CA LYS A 14 26.14 6.06 2.49
C LYS A 14 27.00 4.93 3.07
N PRO A 15 26.40 3.89 3.67
CA PRO A 15 27.18 2.80 4.24
C PRO A 15 28.02 2.11 3.16
N GLU A 16 29.25 1.76 3.50
CA GLU A 16 30.14 1.00 2.63
C GLU A 16 29.53 -0.39 2.33
N PHE A 17 29.75 -0.88 1.11
CA PHE A 17 29.25 -2.17 0.65
C PHE A 17 29.83 -3.35 1.42
N VAL A 18 28.96 -4.26 1.89
CA VAL A 18 29.36 -5.61 2.31
C VAL A 18 29.41 -6.51 1.07
N HIS A 19 30.61 -6.88 0.63
CA HIS A 19 30.83 -7.52 -0.67
C HIS A 19 30.81 -9.05 -0.70
N SER A 20 30.67 -9.76 0.41
CA SER A 20 30.82 -11.22 0.42
C SER A 20 29.52 -11.99 0.63
N ASN A 21 29.29 -13.01 -0.23
CA ASN A 21 28.19 -13.99 -0.05
C ASN A 21 28.47 -14.95 1.13
N GLN A 22 29.73 -15.11 1.54
CA GLN A 22 30.10 -15.97 2.67
C GLN A 22 29.70 -15.36 4.02
N GLU A 23 29.93 -14.06 4.22
CA GLU A 23 29.53 -13.35 5.45
C GLU A 23 27.99 -13.34 5.67
N LYS A 24 27.19 -13.46 4.59
CA LYS A 24 25.72 -13.49 4.64
C LYS A 24 25.18 -14.78 5.22
N GLY A 25 25.73 -15.93 4.80
CA GLY A 25 25.33 -17.25 5.31
C GLY A 25 25.56 -17.34 6.80
N GLU A 26 26.72 -16.92 7.28
CA GLU A 26 27.09 -16.96 8.70
C GLU A 26 26.20 -16.02 9.55
N ALA A 27 25.88 -14.80 9.06
CA ALA A 27 25.01 -13.86 9.76
C ALA A 27 23.57 -14.39 9.91
N ILE A 28 23.02 -15.05 8.89
CA ILE A 28 21.67 -15.63 8.92
C ILE A 28 21.66 -16.93 9.75
N GLU A 29 22.67 -17.75 9.65
CA GLU A 29 22.78 -19.01 10.41
C GLU A 29 22.90 -18.77 11.92
N SER A 30 23.45 -17.63 12.34
CA SER A 30 23.57 -17.25 13.75
C SER A 30 22.23 -16.84 14.39
N LEU A 31 21.20 -16.51 13.60
CA LEU A 31 19.90 -16.05 14.10
C LEU A 31 19.12 -17.20 14.74
N LYS A 32 18.61 -16.95 15.94
CA LYS A 32 17.90 -17.97 16.74
C LYS A 32 16.39 -17.93 16.52
N ILE A 33 15.83 -16.75 16.31
CA ILE A 33 14.39 -16.43 16.28
C ILE A 33 13.98 -15.85 14.93
N VAL A 34 14.69 -14.84 14.43
CA VAL A 34 14.48 -14.29 13.09
C VAL A 34 14.77 -15.37 12.05
N ASN A 35 14.09 -15.32 10.91
CA ASN A 35 14.11 -16.34 9.86
C ASN A 35 13.53 -17.70 10.30
N ARG A 36 12.65 -17.70 11.31
CA ARG A 36 11.91 -18.90 11.75
C ARG A 36 10.41 -18.73 11.49
N PRO A 37 9.67 -19.82 11.17
CA PRO A 37 8.25 -19.80 10.86
C PRO A 37 7.39 -19.73 12.15
N LEU A 38 7.46 -18.65 12.89
CA LEU A 38 6.65 -18.46 14.10
C LEU A 38 5.18 -18.28 13.76
N VAL A 39 4.32 -18.86 14.60
CA VAL A 39 2.87 -18.71 14.51
C VAL A 39 2.49 -17.25 14.81
N LYS A 40 1.55 -16.72 14.07
CA LYS A 40 1.03 -15.35 14.27
C LYS A 40 0.48 -15.21 15.69
N LYS A 41 0.89 -14.15 16.44
CA LYS A 41 0.53 -13.94 17.85
C LYS A 41 -0.98 -13.98 18.13
N ASP A 42 -1.78 -13.56 17.18
CA ASP A 42 -3.24 -13.53 17.27
C ASP A 42 -3.95 -14.69 16.55
N ALA A 43 -3.21 -15.68 16.03
CA ALA A 43 -3.78 -16.79 15.25
C ALA A 43 -4.91 -17.50 15.98
N ALA A 44 -4.72 -17.82 17.26
CA ALA A 44 -5.73 -18.50 18.07
C ALA A 44 -7.00 -17.67 18.22
N ALA A 45 -6.88 -16.33 18.43
CA ALA A 45 -8.03 -15.44 18.52
C ALA A 45 -8.80 -15.36 17.20
N LEU A 46 -8.07 -15.33 16.07
CA LEU A 46 -8.67 -15.29 14.73
C LEU A 46 -9.48 -16.54 14.41
N VAL A 47 -8.88 -17.73 14.58
CA VAL A 47 -9.54 -18.99 14.20
C VAL A 47 -10.63 -19.41 15.17
N THR A 48 -10.65 -18.88 16.41
CA THR A 48 -11.70 -19.14 17.40
C THR A 48 -12.77 -18.06 17.47
N GLY A 49 -12.73 -17.05 16.59
CA GLY A 49 -13.70 -15.96 16.54
C GLY A 49 -13.65 -15.01 17.74
N LYS A 50 -12.50 -14.93 18.44
CA LYS A 50 -12.28 -14.05 19.60
C LYS A 50 -11.59 -12.73 19.24
N ALA A 51 -11.23 -12.55 17.98
CA ALA A 51 -10.64 -11.29 17.50
C ALA A 51 -11.68 -10.16 17.57
N VAL A 52 -11.23 -8.96 17.98
CA VAL A 52 -12.10 -7.81 18.23
C VAL A 52 -11.86 -6.76 17.14
N TYR A 53 -12.93 -6.45 16.42
CA TYR A 53 -12.94 -5.45 15.34
C TYR A 53 -13.72 -4.19 15.76
N THR A 54 -13.67 -3.16 14.95
CA THR A 54 -14.28 -1.85 15.25
C THR A 54 -15.76 -1.95 15.70
N ASN A 55 -16.56 -2.75 15.01
CA ASN A 55 -17.98 -2.89 15.33
C ASN A 55 -18.23 -3.63 16.65
N ASP A 56 -17.34 -4.52 17.05
CA ASP A 56 -17.46 -5.29 18.30
C ASP A 56 -17.24 -4.42 19.53
N LEU A 57 -16.55 -3.28 19.36
CA LEU A 57 -16.28 -2.30 20.43
C LEU A 57 -17.38 -1.23 20.54
N ALA A 58 -18.23 -1.07 19.52
CA ALA A 58 -19.27 -0.06 19.52
C ALA A 58 -20.42 -0.47 20.44
N PRO A 59 -20.82 0.37 21.41
CA PRO A 59 -21.97 0.11 22.26
C PRO A 59 -23.27 -0.08 21.47
N SER A 60 -24.19 -0.85 22.01
CA SER A 60 -25.46 -1.15 21.35
C SER A 60 -26.40 0.07 21.22
N ASP A 61 -26.23 1.06 22.08
CA ASP A 61 -27.00 2.30 22.16
C ASP A 61 -26.40 3.48 21.38
N CYS A 62 -25.30 3.27 20.65
CA CYS A 62 -24.72 4.33 19.83
C CYS A 62 -25.58 4.65 18.60
N LEU A 63 -25.55 5.91 18.17
CA LEU A 63 -26.25 6.35 16.96
C LEU A 63 -25.71 5.62 15.73
N ILE A 64 -26.62 5.19 14.88
CA ILE A 64 -26.31 4.63 13.57
C ILE A 64 -26.26 5.76 12.55
N VAL A 65 -25.14 5.89 11.87
CA VAL A 65 -24.90 6.92 10.85
C VAL A 65 -24.96 6.30 9.47
N LYS A 66 -25.72 6.94 8.56
CA LYS A 66 -25.75 6.61 7.13
C LYS A 66 -25.66 7.90 6.30
N VAL A 67 -25.22 7.75 5.05
CA VAL A 67 -24.99 8.84 4.11
C VAL A 67 -26.01 8.79 2.99
N VAL A 68 -26.75 9.89 2.79
CA VAL A 68 -27.57 10.10 1.59
C VAL A 68 -26.63 10.47 0.43
N ARG A 69 -26.69 9.73 -0.66
CA ARG A 69 -25.73 9.85 -1.77
C ARG A 69 -26.36 10.47 -3.00
N SER A 70 -25.55 11.22 -3.73
CA SER A 70 -25.95 11.83 -5.00
C SER A 70 -26.26 10.75 -6.06
N PRO A 71 -27.38 10.87 -6.79
CA PRO A 71 -27.65 10.06 -7.95
C PRO A 71 -27.02 10.61 -9.25
N TYR A 72 -26.39 11.78 -9.18
CA TYR A 72 -25.81 12.49 -10.31
C TYR A 72 -24.29 12.55 -10.23
N ALA A 73 -23.64 12.43 -11.38
CA ALA A 73 -22.20 12.54 -11.51
C ALA A 73 -21.69 13.97 -11.31
N HIS A 74 -22.46 14.97 -11.77
CA HIS A 74 -22.16 16.39 -11.59
C HIS A 74 -23.44 17.16 -11.36
N ALA A 75 -23.56 17.80 -10.21
CA ALA A 75 -24.74 18.59 -9.87
C ALA A 75 -24.47 19.61 -8.76
N LEU A 76 -25.32 20.64 -8.68
CA LEU A 76 -25.38 21.56 -7.54
C LEU A 76 -26.66 21.31 -6.72
N ILE A 77 -26.54 21.24 -5.43
CA ILE A 77 -27.69 21.23 -4.51
C ILE A 77 -28.25 22.66 -4.45
N LYS A 78 -29.44 22.87 -5.03
CA LYS A 78 -30.14 24.15 -4.98
C LYS A 78 -30.92 24.34 -3.70
N ASP A 79 -31.55 23.25 -3.24
CA ASP A 79 -32.29 23.20 -1.98
C ASP A 79 -32.24 21.80 -1.39
N ILE A 80 -32.22 21.74 -0.07
CA ILE A 80 -32.28 20.49 0.70
C ILE A 80 -33.25 20.67 1.87
N ASN A 81 -34.31 19.86 1.88
CA ASN A 81 -35.33 19.87 2.93
C ASN A 81 -35.24 18.58 3.76
N THR A 82 -34.91 18.73 5.03
CA THR A 82 -34.70 17.66 6.02
C THR A 82 -35.83 17.49 6.99
N ALA A 83 -36.79 18.43 7.07
CA ALA A 83 -37.82 18.52 8.13
C ALA A 83 -38.62 17.21 8.29
N ARG A 84 -38.97 16.55 7.18
CA ARG A 84 -39.71 15.26 7.24
C ARG A 84 -38.83 14.10 7.70
N ALA A 85 -37.56 14.16 7.41
CA ALA A 85 -36.60 13.16 7.85
C ALA A 85 -36.30 13.29 9.35
N GLU A 86 -36.14 14.52 9.84
CA GLU A 86 -35.93 14.85 11.24
C GLU A 86 -37.15 14.46 12.12
N ALA A 87 -38.35 14.55 11.57
CA ALA A 87 -39.60 14.17 12.26
C ALA A 87 -39.78 12.64 12.40
N VAL A 88 -38.90 11.81 11.84
CA VAL A 88 -39.00 10.34 12.00
C VAL A 88 -38.59 9.97 13.42
N PRO A 89 -39.44 9.25 14.18
CA PRO A 89 -39.10 8.81 15.53
C PRO A 89 -37.80 8.02 15.57
N GLY A 90 -36.91 8.40 16.48
CA GLY A 90 -35.58 7.77 16.62
C GLY A 90 -34.48 8.45 15.80
N ILE A 91 -34.77 9.50 15.03
CA ILE A 91 -33.72 10.32 14.38
C ILE A 91 -33.18 11.36 15.37
N GLU A 92 -31.90 11.45 15.47
CA GLU A 92 -31.17 12.41 16.30
C GLU A 92 -30.84 13.69 15.53
N CYS A 93 -30.29 13.52 14.32
CA CYS A 93 -29.96 14.64 13.44
C CYS A 93 -29.93 14.25 11.97
N VAL A 94 -30.14 15.24 11.11
CA VAL A 94 -29.88 15.19 9.68
C VAL A 94 -28.94 16.35 9.36
N LEU A 95 -27.71 16.08 8.96
CA LEU A 95 -26.70 17.08 8.68
C LEU A 95 -26.51 17.27 7.16
N THR A 96 -26.36 18.51 6.75
CA THR A 96 -26.17 18.94 5.37
C THR A 96 -24.88 19.73 5.23
N TYR A 97 -24.52 20.17 4.02
CA TYR A 97 -23.37 21.04 3.79
C TYR A 97 -23.41 22.34 4.63
N LYS A 98 -24.62 22.81 5.04
CA LYS A 98 -24.79 24.00 5.89
C LYS A 98 -24.33 23.76 7.35
N ASP A 99 -24.22 22.52 7.76
CA ASP A 99 -23.85 22.11 9.11
C ASP A 99 -22.36 21.75 9.25
N CYS A 100 -21.62 21.74 8.15
CA CYS A 100 -20.22 21.38 8.11
C CYS A 100 -19.30 22.61 8.11
N PRO A 101 -18.07 22.49 8.63
CA PRO A 101 -17.05 23.52 8.42
C PRO A 101 -16.77 23.73 6.92
N ASP A 102 -16.67 24.98 6.47
CA ASP A 102 -16.20 25.35 5.13
C ASP A 102 -14.67 25.32 5.09
N LYS A 103 -14.10 24.14 5.29
CA LYS A 103 -12.66 23.92 5.34
C LYS A 103 -12.27 22.71 4.54
N ARG A 104 -11.65 22.97 3.37
CA ARG A 104 -11.22 21.89 2.50
C ARG A 104 -10.07 21.12 3.10
N PHE A 105 -10.11 19.79 2.95
CA PHE A 105 -9.10 18.86 3.40
C PHE A 105 -8.77 17.85 2.29
N THR A 106 -7.69 17.10 2.46
CA THR A 106 -7.41 15.91 1.66
C THR A 106 -7.71 14.67 2.48
N MET A 107 -8.19 13.61 1.83
CA MET A 107 -8.42 12.30 2.47
C MET A 107 -7.14 11.45 2.54
N ALA A 108 -6.08 11.85 1.86
CA ALA A 108 -4.84 11.09 1.79
C ALA A 108 -4.12 11.03 3.15
N GLY A 109 -3.97 9.82 3.68
CA GLY A 109 -3.21 9.56 4.89
C GLY A 109 -1.75 9.23 4.57
N GLN A 110 -0.93 10.26 4.30
CA GLN A 110 0.48 10.11 3.99
C GLN A 110 1.28 11.17 4.76
N THR A 111 2.32 11.74 4.24
CA THR A 111 3.18 12.75 4.87
C THR A 111 2.45 14.06 5.25
N TYR A 112 3.17 15.06 5.76
CA TYR A 112 2.66 16.41 5.94
C TYR A 112 3.78 17.44 5.63
N PRO A 113 3.50 18.46 4.77
CA PRO A 113 2.25 18.63 4.00
C PRO A 113 2.04 17.46 3.03
N GLU A 114 0.76 17.08 2.83
CA GLU A 114 0.46 16.07 1.83
C GLU A 114 0.74 16.62 0.43
N PRO A 115 1.32 15.79 -0.46
CA PRO A 115 1.46 16.13 -1.87
C PRO A 115 0.13 16.11 -2.64
N SER A 116 -0.97 15.84 -1.97
CA SER A 116 -2.33 15.80 -2.54
C SER A 116 -3.05 17.14 -2.34
N PRO A 117 -3.88 17.58 -3.29
CA PRO A 117 -4.68 18.78 -3.14
C PRO A 117 -5.69 18.72 -1.99
N TYR A 118 -5.99 19.88 -1.43
CA TYR A 118 -7.05 20.12 -0.45
C TYR A 118 -8.31 20.50 -1.21
N ASP A 119 -9.07 19.51 -1.64
CA ASP A 119 -10.15 19.64 -2.62
C ASP A 119 -11.52 19.18 -2.09
N ARG A 120 -11.58 18.54 -0.91
CA ARG A 120 -12.80 17.94 -0.35
C ARG A 120 -13.33 18.71 0.86
N LEU A 121 -14.68 18.81 0.98
CA LEU A 121 -15.41 19.13 2.20
C LEU A 121 -16.07 17.87 2.77
N ILE A 122 -16.46 17.87 4.05
CA ILE A 122 -17.20 16.72 4.66
C ILE A 122 -18.51 16.48 3.91
N LEU A 123 -19.29 17.51 3.68
CA LEU A 123 -20.42 17.59 2.74
C LEU A 123 -20.26 18.85 1.92
N ASP A 124 -20.49 18.77 0.62
CA ASP A 124 -20.38 19.90 -0.30
C ASP A 124 -21.75 20.18 -0.95
N GLN A 125 -21.93 21.42 -1.40
CA GLN A 125 -23.06 21.78 -2.24
C GLN A 125 -22.92 21.24 -3.67
N ARG A 126 -21.68 21.03 -4.12
CA ARG A 126 -21.37 20.43 -5.44
C ARG A 126 -21.15 18.93 -5.31
N MET A 127 -21.98 18.18 -6.02
CA MET A 127 -21.82 16.73 -6.19
C MET A 127 -20.89 16.47 -7.37
N ARG A 128 -19.88 15.60 -7.18
CA ARG A 128 -18.84 15.37 -8.17
C ARG A 128 -18.79 13.96 -8.73
N PHE A 129 -19.55 13.02 -8.15
CA PHE A 129 -19.71 11.67 -8.71
C PHE A 129 -21.01 11.02 -8.23
N VAL A 130 -21.48 10.00 -8.95
CA VAL A 130 -22.65 9.18 -8.48
C VAL A 130 -22.22 8.36 -7.25
N GLY A 131 -22.77 8.73 -6.10
CA GLY A 131 -22.36 8.16 -4.81
C GLY A 131 -21.72 9.17 -3.85
N ASP A 132 -21.49 10.40 -4.29
CA ASP A 132 -20.98 11.48 -3.45
C ASP A 132 -21.92 11.81 -2.29
N ALA A 133 -21.36 12.28 -1.17
CA ALA A 133 -22.10 12.49 0.08
C ALA A 133 -22.91 13.79 0.02
N ALA A 134 -24.24 13.71 0.05
CA ALA A 134 -25.15 14.85 0.02
C ALA A 134 -25.71 15.24 1.39
N ALA A 135 -25.94 14.28 2.29
CA ALA A 135 -26.39 14.51 3.67
C ALA A 135 -26.02 13.32 4.57
N ILE A 136 -25.92 13.57 5.87
CA ILE A 136 -25.71 12.55 6.91
C ILE A 136 -27.00 12.41 7.70
N VAL A 137 -27.45 11.19 7.95
CA VAL A 137 -28.59 10.89 8.81
C VAL A 137 -28.11 10.02 9.98
N ALA A 138 -28.40 10.43 11.19
CA ALA A 138 -28.06 9.71 12.40
C ALA A 138 -29.28 9.45 13.29
N GLY A 139 -29.38 8.23 13.79
CA GLY A 139 -30.52 7.84 14.63
C GLY A 139 -30.27 6.57 15.45
N THR A 140 -31.23 6.21 16.27
CA THR A 140 -31.10 5.11 17.25
C THR A 140 -31.31 3.71 16.67
N SER A 141 -31.85 3.62 15.44
CA SER A 141 -32.02 2.33 14.75
C SER A 141 -31.78 2.44 13.25
N GLU A 142 -31.31 1.36 12.64
CA GLU A 142 -31.07 1.30 11.20
C GLU A 142 -32.38 1.47 10.40
N GLU A 143 -33.49 0.98 10.91
CA GLU A 143 -34.80 1.14 10.29
C GLU A 143 -35.25 2.61 10.25
N ALA A 144 -35.15 3.33 11.38
CA ALA A 144 -35.45 4.74 11.45
C ALA A 144 -34.58 5.56 10.50
N VAL A 145 -33.26 5.29 10.50
CA VAL A 145 -32.30 5.97 9.63
C VAL A 145 -32.59 5.72 8.14
N LYS A 146 -32.84 4.47 7.74
CA LYS A 146 -33.20 4.13 6.34
C LYS A 146 -34.53 4.78 5.92
N LYS A 147 -35.49 4.89 6.81
CA LYS A 147 -36.77 5.58 6.57
C LYS A 147 -36.55 7.08 6.39
N ALA A 148 -35.78 7.70 7.27
CA ALA A 148 -35.45 9.12 7.21
C ALA A 148 -34.67 9.48 5.94
N MET A 149 -33.66 8.70 5.54
CA MET A 149 -32.91 8.89 4.30
C MET A 149 -33.82 9.05 3.07
N LYS A 150 -34.91 8.26 2.97
CA LYS A 150 -35.88 8.35 1.86
C LYS A 150 -36.72 9.63 1.90
N LEU A 151 -36.79 10.30 3.05
CA LEU A 151 -37.59 11.52 3.27
C LEU A 151 -36.77 12.80 3.11
N VAL A 152 -35.46 12.74 3.04
CA VAL A 152 -34.61 13.86 2.66
C VAL A 152 -34.94 14.23 1.21
N LYS A 153 -35.35 15.47 0.97
CA LYS A 153 -35.69 15.97 -0.37
C LYS A 153 -34.61 16.92 -0.83
N ILE A 154 -33.96 16.58 -1.92
CA ILE A 154 -32.88 17.39 -2.51
C ILE A 154 -33.30 17.81 -3.92
N GLN A 155 -33.22 19.11 -4.18
CA GLN A 155 -33.38 19.68 -5.51
C GLN A 155 -32.00 19.92 -6.11
N TYR A 156 -31.73 19.26 -7.21
CA TYR A 156 -30.46 19.36 -7.92
C TYR A 156 -30.60 20.21 -9.18
N GLU A 157 -29.61 21.04 -9.44
CA GLU A 157 -29.28 21.51 -10.78
C GLU A 157 -28.22 20.56 -11.36
N VAL A 158 -28.65 19.75 -12.34
CA VAL A 158 -27.76 18.78 -12.96
C VAL A 158 -26.84 19.49 -13.95
N LEU A 159 -25.57 19.23 -13.87
CA LEU A 159 -24.51 19.78 -14.72
C LEU A 159 -23.98 18.69 -15.65
N GLU A 160 -23.31 19.09 -16.71
CA GLU A 160 -22.62 18.18 -17.60
C GLU A 160 -21.38 17.60 -16.90
N PRO A 161 -21.21 16.26 -16.88
CA PRO A 161 -20.06 15.62 -16.27
C PRO A 161 -18.90 15.41 -17.24
N VAL A 162 -17.67 15.43 -16.73
CA VAL A 162 -16.47 14.95 -17.43
C VAL A 162 -16.24 13.50 -16.98
N LEU A 163 -16.49 12.52 -17.84
CA LEU A 163 -16.41 11.10 -17.50
C LEU A 163 -15.19 10.40 -18.14
N ASP A 164 -14.75 10.84 -19.31
CA ASP A 164 -13.56 10.31 -19.98
C ASP A 164 -12.33 11.11 -19.56
N PHE A 165 -11.41 10.46 -18.86
CA PHE A 165 -10.19 11.10 -18.37
C PHE A 165 -9.23 11.52 -19.49
N ARG A 166 -9.34 10.92 -20.70
CA ARG A 166 -8.53 11.30 -21.86
C ARG A 166 -8.86 12.72 -22.36
N THR A 167 -10.07 13.18 -22.09
CA THR A 167 -10.56 14.52 -22.49
C THR A 167 -10.70 15.49 -21.31
N ALA A 168 -10.26 15.08 -20.12
CA ALA A 168 -10.46 15.85 -18.89
C ALA A 168 -9.49 17.04 -18.74
N LYS A 169 -8.23 16.85 -19.12
CA LYS A 169 -7.22 17.91 -19.09
C LYS A 169 -7.63 19.05 -20.04
N ASP A 170 -7.60 20.27 -19.52
CA ASP A 170 -7.97 21.48 -20.24
C ASP A 170 -9.44 21.50 -20.75
N ASN A 171 -10.31 20.65 -20.20
CA ASN A 171 -11.73 20.65 -20.48
C ASN A 171 -12.38 21.93 -19.92
N PRO A 172 -13.30 22.59 -20.67
CA PRO A 172 -13.99 23.78 -20.17
C PRO A 172 -14.91 23.50 -18.97
N ILE A 173 -15.36 22.26 -18.81
CA ILE A 173 -16.14 21.82 -17.64
C ILE A 173 -15.16 21.48 -16.53
N LEU A 174 -15.23 22.21 -15.41
CA LEU A 174 -14.34 22.03 -14.28
C LEU A 174 -14.97 21.18 -13.18
N VAL A 175 -14.26 20.15 -12.73
CA VAL A 175 -14.65 19.34 -11.58
C VAL A 175 -14.50 20.14 -10.27
N HIS A 176 -13.45 20.96 -10.18
CA HIS A 176 -13.15 21.85 -9.07
C HIS A 176 -13.01 23.31 -9.52
N PRO A 177 -14.12 24.04 -9.76
CA PRO A 177 -14.05 25.45 -10.15
C PRO A 177 -13.77 26.42 -8.99
N GLU A 178 -13.74 25.93 -7.74
CA GLU A 178 -13.69 26.74 -6.52
C GLU A 178 -12.31 27.39 -6.32
N ASP A 179 -12.31 28.66 -5.86
CA ASP A 179 -11.08 29.42 -5.62
C ASP A 179 -10.40 29.06 -4.27
N ASN A 180 -11.12 28.41 -3.34
CA ASN A 180 -10.56 27.90 -2.08
C ASN A 180 -9.92 26.51 -2.20
N TRP A 181 -9.90 25.93 -3.42
CA TRP A 181 -9.06 24.76 -3.73
C TRP A 181 -7.58 25.13 -3.62
N ARG A 182 -6.75 24.22 -3.12
CA ARG A 182 -5.29 24.47 -3.00
C ARG A 182 -4.48 23.21 -2.97
N SER A 183 -3.24 23.28 -3.45
CA SER A 183 -2.18 22.31 -3.20
C SER A 183 -1.13 22.93 -2.29
N LEU A 184 -0.63 22.17 -1.31
CA LEU A 184 0.41 22.63 -0.39
C LEU A 184 1.82 22.25 -0.87
N CYS A 185 1.92 21.34 -1.84
CA CYS A 185 3.17 20.91 -2.45
C CYS A 185 3.20 21.27 -3.94
N PRO A 186 4.40 21.50 -4.51
CA PRO A 186 4.55 21.84 -5.92
C PRO A 186 4.46 20.56 -6.79
N VAL A 187 3.28 20.01 -6.93
CA VAL A 187 3.00 18.78 -7.71
C VAL A 187 2.50 19.08 -9.13
N GLY A 188 2.64 20.30 -9.62
CA GLY A 188 2.13 20.69 -10.94
C GLY A 188 0.61 20.73 -11.05
N ALA A 189 -0.09 20.89 -9.92
CA ALA A 189 -1.55 20.89 -9.87
C ALA A 189 -2.16 22.22 -10.32
N ASP A 190 -3.27 22.14 -11.08
CA ASP A 190 -4.04 23.29 -11.55
C ASP A 190 -5.52 22.89 -11.73
N ASN A 191 -6.38 23.29 -10.78
CA ASN A 191 -7.80 22.95 -10.83
C ASN A 191 -8.55 23.60 -12.02
N LYS A 192 -8.06 24.72 -12.56
CA LYS A 192 -8.65 25.36 -13.74
C LYS A 192 -8.35 24.62 -15.05
N ARG A 193 -7.50 23.62 -14.98
CA ARG A 193 -7.17 22.71 -16.09
C ARG A 193 -7.66 21.29 -15.84
N ASN A 194 -8.44 21.03 -14.78
CA ASN A 194 -8.75 19.70 -14.26
C ASN A 194 -7.49 18.86 -13.99
N LEU A 195 -6.37 19.49 -13.66
CA LEU A 195 -5.09 18.85 -13.42
C LEU A 195 -4.81 18.71 -11.92
N CYS A 196 -4.77 17.50 -11.42
CA CYS A 196 -4.43 17.18 -10.03
C CYS A 196 -2.92 17.18 -9.79
N ALA A 197 -2.15 16.69 -10.77
CA ALA A 197 -0.70 16.73 -10.75
C ALA A 197 -0.11 16.60 -12.15
N HIS A 198 1.13 17.11 -12.28
CA HIS A 198 1.98 16.96 -13.47
C HIS A 198 3.43 16.98 -13.04
N ASP A 199 4.26 16.11 -13.60
CA ASP A 199 5.71 16.13 -13.37
C ASP A 199 6.46 15.49 -14.54
N VAL A 200 7.75 15.83 -14.66
CA VAL A 200 8.69 15.29 -15.65
C VAL A 200 9.99 14.95 -14.93
N SER A 201 10.46 13.73 -15.12
CA SER A 201 11.75 13.25 -14.66
C SER A 201 12.51 12.64 -15.82
N GLU A 202 13.73 13.11 -16.11
CA GLU A 202 14.52 12.66 -17.26
C GLU A 202 16.01 12.66 -16.96
N ASP A 203 16.75 11.80 -17.67
CA ASP A 203 18.20 11.78 -17.72
C ASP A 203 18.64 11.39 -19.12
N GLY A 204 19.57 12.15 -19.71
CA GLY A 204 20.00 12.02 -21.11
C GLY A 204 19.01 12.59 -22.13
N ASP A 205 19.40 12.54 -23.42
CA ASP A 205 18.53 12.97 -24.53
C ASP A 205 17.82 11.77 -25.16
N VAL A 206 16.60 11.49 -24.67
CA VAL A 206 15.80 10.34 -25.08
C VAL A 206 15.52 10.35 -26.59
N GLU A 207 15.21 11.52 -27.19
CA GLU A 207 14.91 11.60 -28.63
C GLU A 207 16.14 11.30 -29.49
N ALA A 208 17.31 11.84 -29.10
CA ALA A 208 18.55 11.58 -29.82
C ALA A 208 19.01 10.11 -29.70
N VAL A 209 18.71 9.45 -28.56
CA VAL A 209 19.03 8.03 -28.36
C VAL A 209 18.06 7.15 -29.12
N LEU A 210 16.74 7.39 -29.04
CA LEU A 210 15.73 6.63 -29.78
C LEU A 210 15.94 6.69 -31.29
N ALA A 211 16.35 7.86 -31.82
CA ALA A 211 16.63 8.01 -33.25
C ALA A 211 17.79 7.17 -33.76
N LYS A 212 18.65 6.65 -32.87
CA LYS A 212 19.81 5.79 -33.20
C LYS A 212 19.53 4.32 -32.93
N CYS A 213 18.42 3.98 -32.30
CA CYS A 213 18.06 2.59 -32.03
C CYS A 213 17.68 1.84 -33.31
N ASP A 214 18.08 0.59 -33.41
CA ASP A 214 17.70 -0.30 -34.53
C ASP A 214 16.23 -0.72 -34.44
N HIS A 215 15.73 -0.86 -33.20
CA HIS A 215 14.35 -1.23 -32.92
C HIS A 215 13.74 -0.27 -31.90
N VAL A 216 12.52 0.17 -32.16
CA VAL A 216 11.73 1.02 -31.25
C VAL A 216 10.34 0.42 -31.11
N ILE A 217 9.97 0.08 -29.90
CA ILE A 217 8.58 -0.23 -29.51
C ILE A 217 7.93 1.08 -29.11
N ASP A 218 6.79 1.40 -29.75
CA ASP A 218 5.99 2.59 -29.48
C ASP A 218 4.53 2.15 -29.29
N ARG A 219 4.07 2.05 -28.03
CA ARG A 219 2.80 1.40 -27.68
C ARG A 219 2.09 2.11 -26.53
N VAL A 220 0.76 2.00 -26.57
CA VAL A 220 -0.12 2.45 -25.49
C VAL A 220 -0.72 1.25 -24.78
N TYR A 221 -0.63 1.24 -23.46
CA TYR A 221 -1.21 0.23 -22.55
C TYR A 221 -2.28 0.88 -21.69
N HIS A 222 -3.33 0.11 -21.37
CA HIS A 222 -4.45 0.61 -20.58
C HIS A 222 -4.76 -0.34 -19.41
N THR A 223 -4.81 0.19 -18.20
CA THR A 223 -5.21 -0.54 -17.00
C THR A 223 -6.48 0.06 -16.43
N LYS A 224 -7.46 -0.80 -16.12
CA LYS A 224 -8.73 -0.39 -15.53
C LYS A 224 -8.61 -0.13 -14.03
N ALA A 225 -9.55 0.64 -13.50
CA ALA A 225 -9.74 0.76 -12.06
C ALA A 225 -10.23 -0.57 -11.48
N ASN A 226 -9.71 -0.95 -10.31
CA ASN A 226 -10.17 -2.13 -9.59
C ASN A 226 -10.16 -1.92 -8.07
N GLN A 227 -11.04 -2.65 -7.35
CA GLN A 227 -11.30 -2.50 -5.92
C GLN A 227 -10.36 -3.34 -5.07
N GLN A 228 -9.96 -2.83 -3.91
CA GLN A 228 -9.21 -3.60 -2.89
C GLN A 228 -10.03 -4.76 -2.33
N ALA A 229 -11.34 -4.65 -2.33
CA ALA A 229 -12.31 -5.65 -1.94
C ALA A 229 -12.03 -6.34 -0.58
N MET A 230 -11.41 -5.60 0.37
CA MET A 230 -11.11 -6.10 1.70
C MET A 230 -12.35 -6.69 2.36
N MET A 231 -12.19 -7.80 3.11
CA MET A 231 -13.31 -8.51 3.72
C MET A 231 -14.07 -7.64 4.72
N GLU A 232 -13.36 -6.93 5.58
CA GLU A 232 -13.92 -5.90 6.45
C GLU A 232 -14.11 -4.60 5.66
N THR A 233 -15.39 -4.18 5.49
CA THR A 233 -15.75 -2.90 4.87
C THR A 233 -15.29 -1.71 5.74
N PHE A 234 -15.39 -0.48 5.23
CA PHE A 234 -15.10 0.72 6.03
C PHE A 234 -16.04 0.82 7.22
N ARG A 235 -15.47 1.05 8.41
CA ARG A 235 -16.23 1.19 9.63
C ARG A 235 -15.49 1.99 10.69
N THR A 236 -16.27 2.79 11.42
CA THR A 236 -15.76 3.68 12.47
C THR A 236 -16.80 3.85 13.56
N TYR A 237 -16.36 3.88 14.79
CA TYR A 237 -17.12 4.21 15.97
C TYR A 237 -16.49 5.43 16.65
N THR A 238 -17.28 6.38 17.11
CA THR A 238 -16.81 7.63 17.73
C THR A 238 -17.59 7.96 19.02
N TYR A 239 -16.91 8.58 19.99
CA TYR A 239 -17.53 9.05 21.25
C TYR A 239 -16.70 10.20 21.85
N LEU A 240 -17.32 11.00 22.73
CA LEU A 240 -16.60 11.95 23.57
C LEU A 240 -16.22 11.29 24.89
N ASP A 241 -14.97 11.46 25.33
CA ASP A 241 -14.55 11.06 26.68
C ASP A 241 -14.98 12.08 27.76
N ALA A 242 -14.68 11.76 29.01
CA ALA A 242 -15.00 12.62 30.14
C ALA A 242 -14.36 14.03 30.08
N TYR A 243 -13.34 14.21 29.25
CA TYR A 243 -12.67 15.49 29.02
C TYR A 243 -13.18 16.23 27.75
N GLY A 244 -14.24 15.71 27.14
CA GLY A 244 -14.81 16.26 25.91
C GLY A 244 -13.88 16.12 24.70
N ARG A 245 -13.04 15.08 24.66
CA ARG A 245 -12.19 14.75 23.53
C ARG A 245 -12.89 13.74 22.64
N LEU A 246 -12.77 13.92 21.33
CA LEU A 246 -13.30 13.01 20.32
C LEU A 246 -12.39 11.78 20.22
N ASN A 247 -12.88 10.64 20.65
CA ASN A 247 -12.25 9.35 20.46
C ASN A 247 -12.82 8.69 19.20
N VAL A 248 -11.94 8.24 18.34
CA VAL A 248 -12.25 7.63 17.04
C VAL A 248 -11.66 6.23 17.01
N VAL A 249 -12.51 5.22 17.11
CA VAL A 249 -12.15 3.82 16.98
C VAL A 249 -12.38 3.43 15.52
N ALA A 250 -11.31 3.27 14.77
CA ALA A 250 -11.39 3.12 13.32
C ALA A 250 -10.52 1.98 12.78
N SER A 251 -11.05 1.31 11.77
CA SER A 251 -10.29 0.36 10.95
C SER A 251 -9.42 1.12 9.95
N THR A 252 -8.30 1.68 10.42
CA THR A 252 -7.40 2.55 9.64
C THR A 252 -5.96 2.06 9.66
N GLN A 253 -5.25 2.21 8.54
CA GLN A 253 -3.81 1.92 8.41
C GLN A 253 -2.93 3.06 8.96
N VAL A 254 -3.51 4.25 9.18
CA VAL A 254 -2.78 5.50 9.40
C VAL A 254 -3.35 6.32 10.57
N PRO A 255 -3.35 5.81 11.80
CA PRO A 255 -4.04 6.46 12.94
C PRO A 255 -3.61 7.90 13.20
N PHE A 256 -2.30 8.20 13.10
CA PHE A 256 -1.77 9.56 13.31
C PHE A 256 -2.17 10.53 12.19
N HIS A 257 -2.22 10.06 10.95
CA HIS A 257 -2.73 10.86 9.82
C HIS A 257 -4.24 11.03 9.90
N ALA A 258 -4.99 9.97 10.27
CA ALA A 258 -6.43 10.06 10.51
C ALA A 258 -6.76 11.11 11.58
N ARG A 259 -6.01 11.15 12.72
CA ARG A 259 -6.12 12.19 13.73
C ARG A 259 -5.94 13.59 13.16
N ARG A 260 -4.91 13.80 12.34
CA ARG A 260 -4.61 15.08 11.71
C ARG A 260 -5.72 15.49 10.74
N ILE A 261 -6.16 14.59 9.88
CA ILE A 261 -7.19 14.85 8.85
C ILE A 261 -8.53 15.17 9.52
N LEU A 262 -8.95 14.37 10.51
CA LEU A 262 -10.19 14.61 11.24
C LEU A 262 -10.18 15.95 11.99
N ALA A 263 -9.08 16.27 12.68
CA ALA A 263 -8.94 17.56 13.35
C ALA A 263 -9.04 18.73 12.36
N HIS A 264 -8.43 18.58 11.17
CA HIS A 264 -8.49 19.60 10.13
C HIS A 264 -9.88 19.71 9.51
N ALA A 265 -10.53 18.60 9.15
CA ALA A 265 -11.85 18.58 8.54
C ALA A 265 -12.96 19.12 9.48
N LEU A 266 -12.85 18.84 10.78
CA LEU A 266 -13.78 19.33 11.81
C LEU A 266 -13.44 20.75 12.31
N ASP A 267 -12.31 21.30 11.87
CA ASP A 267 -11.78 22.60 12.34
C ASP A 267 -11.61 22.69 13.85
N ILE A 268 -11.00 21.65 14.44
CA ILE A 268 -10.72 21.54 15.88
C ILE A 268 -9.24 21.24 16.11
N PRO A 269 -8.70 21.57 17.30
CA PRO A 269 -7.32 21.24 17.65
C PRO A 269 -7.04 19.73 17.62
N LYS A 270 -5.85 19.32 17.15
CA LYS A 270 -5.43 17.91 17.15
C LYS A 270 -5.48 17.26 18.55
N SER A 271 -5.23 18.05 19.61
CA SER A 271 -5.33 17.60 21.00
C SER A 271 -6.75 17.17 21.41
N LYS A 272 -7.77 17.57 20.65
CA LYS A 272 -9.16 17.15 20.87
C LYS A 272 -9.51 15.83 20.18
N VAL A 273 -8.60 15.24 19.41
CA VAL A 273 -8.85 13.99 18.68
C VAL A 273 -7.87 12.92 19.14
N ARG A 274 -8.38 11.75 19.50
CA ARG A 274 -7.65 10.51 19.77
C ARG A 274 -8.13 9.44 18.81
N VAL A 275 -7.21 8.72 18.16
CA VAL A 275 -7.54 7.62 17.25
C VAL A 275 -7.02 6.31 17.84
N ILE A 276 -7.89 5.32 17.92
CA ILE A 276 -7.62 3.97 18.43
C ILE A 276 -7.87 2.99 17.30
N LYS A 277 -6.90 2.14 17.02
CA LYS A 277 -6.97 1.11 15.98
C LYS A 277 -7.21 -0.26 16.64
N PRO A 278 -8.41 -0.85 16.50
CA PRO A 278 -8.63 -2.26 16.84
C PRO A 278 -8.03 -3.17 15.76
N ARG A 279 -8.36 -4.45 15.77
CA ARG A 279 -7.99 -5.34 14.66
C ARG A 279 -8.61 -4.88 13.34
N ILE A 280 -7.85 -5.05 12.25
CA ILE A 280 -8.26 -4.67 10.90
C ILE A 280 -8.44 -5.92 10.04
N GLY A 281 -9.60 -6.04 9.39
CA GLY A 281 -9.96 -7.15 8.51
C GLY A 281 -9.57 -6.92 7.04
N GLY A 282 -8.27 -6.60 6.79
CA GLY A 282 -7.72 -6.25 5.50
C GLY A 282 -7.79 -4.75 5.21
N GLY A 283 -6.80 -4.26 4.48
CA GLY A 283 -6.73 -2.85 4.07
C GLY A 283 -6.27 -2.70 2.63
N PHE A 284 -5.14 -3.27 2.28
CA PHE A 284 -4.55 -3.25 0.93
C PHE A 284 -4.34 -1.84 0.35
N GLY A 285 -4.26 -0.82 1.22
CA GLY A 285 -4.21 0.59 0.85
C GLY A 285 -5.54 1.33 0.99
N ALA A 286 -6.70 0.67 0.89
CA ALA A 286 -8.01 1.33 1.01
C ALA A 286 -8.17 2.13 2.31
N LYS A 287 -7.63 1.61 3.42
CA LYS A 287 -7.74 2.20 4.75
C LYS A 287 -6.57 3.15 5.10
N GLN A 288 -5.75 3.49 4.12
CA GLN A 288 -4.81 4.61 4.14
C GLN A 288 -5.54 5.95 3.86
N THR A 289 -6.69 5.89 3.19
CA THR A 289 -7.57 7.01 2.92
C THR A 289 -8.63 7.13 4.02
N VAL A 290 -8.90 8.36 4.50
CA VAL A 290 -9.97 8.65 5.49
C VAL A 290 -11.30 8.73 4.75
N VAL A 291 -11.99 7.60 4.58
CA VAL A 291 -13.20 7.47 3.75
C VAL A 291 -14.49 7.69 4.55
N ALA A 292 -14.65 6.99 5.66
CA ALA A 292 -15.90 6.97 6.43
C ALA A 292 -15.82 7.66 7.79
N GLU A 293 -14.63 7.90 8.29
CA GLU A 293 -14.35 8.36 9.65
C GLU A 293 -14.93 9.74 9.95
N VAL A 294 -14.95 10.61 8.96
CA VAL A 294 -15.41 12.01 9.12
C VAL A 294 -16.90 12.12 9.46
N TYR A 295 -17.74 11.16 9.00
CA TYR A 295 -19.19 11.24 9.18
C TYR A 295 -19.63 10.99 10.62
N PRO A 296 -19.28 9.87 11.28
CA PRO A 296 -19.64 9.67 12.69
C PRO A 296 -18.89 10.67 13.60
N ALA A 297 -17.66 11.09 13.21
CA ALA A 297 -16.92 12.10 13.95
C ALA A 297 -17.67 13.44 14.01
N LEU A 298 -18.22 13.90 12.88
CA LEU A 298 -19.04 15.11 12.84
C LEU A 298 -20.32 14.96 13.68
N VAL A 299 -21.03 13.82 13.56
CA VAL A 299 -22.23 13.53 14.34
C VAL A 299 -21.93 13.57 15.84
N THR A 300 -20.92 12.85 16.30
CA THR A 300 -20.52 12.83 17.71
C THR A 300 -20.09 14.21 18.20
N TRP A 301 -19.33 14.97 17.39
CA TRP A 301 -18.89 16.31 17.77
C TRP A 301 -20.05 17.29 17.93
N LYS A 302 -21.11 17.16 17.10
CA LYS A 302 -22.30 18.02 17.13
C LYS A 302 -23.31 17.63 18.21
N THR A 303 -23.52 16.33 18.42
CA THR A 303 -24.59 15.83 19.30
C THR A 303 -24.12 15.50 20.71
N GLY A 304 -22.82 15.30 20.92
CA GLY A 304 -22.24 14.78 22.16
C GLY A 304 -22.51 13.27 22.37
N LYS A 305 -23.20 12.61 21.45
CA LYS A 305 -23.58 11.19 21.56
C LYS A 305 -22.64 10.28 20.80
N PRO A 306 -22.38 9.06 21.28
CA PRO A 306 -21.63 8.05 20.53
C PRO A 306 -22.32 7.74 19.20
N ALA A 307 -21.52 7.59 18.14
CA ALA A 307 -22.03 7.30 16.81
C ALA A 307 -21.15 6.30 16.04
N LYS A 308 -21.75 5.48 15.19
CA LYS A 308 -21.03 4.53 14.33
C LYS A 308 -21.51 4.55 12.90
N ILE A 309 -20.58 4.31 11.99
CA ILE A 309 -20.86 4.03 10.59
C ILE A 309 -20.27 2.69 10.22
N ILE A 310 -21.03 1.90 9.48
CA ILE A 310 -20.59 0.63 8.88
C ILE A 310 -21.06 0.65 7.44
N TYR A 311 -20.10 0.69 6.49
CA TYR A 311 -20.44 0.57 5.09
C TYR A 311 -20.89 -0.85 4.76
N THR A 312 -21.93 -0.97 3.98
CA THR A 312 -22.28 -2.22 3.28
C THR A 312 -21.23 -2.52 2.21
N ARG A 313 -21.26 -3.72 1.63
CA ARG A 313 -20.40 -4.04 0.51
C ARG A 313 -20.66 -3.12 -0.69
N GLU A 314 -21.92 -2.82 -0.98
CA GLU A 314 -22.29 -1.87 -2.02
C GLU A 314 -21.70 -0.47 -1.74
N GLU A 315 -21.89 0.07 -0.53
CA GLU A 315 -21.31 1.36 -0.16
C GLU A 315 -19.77 1.38 -0.32
N SER A 316 -19.10 0.28 0.02
CA SER A 316 -17.65 0.15 -0.16
C SER A 316 -17.23 0.08 -1.64
N LEU A 317 -18.10 -0.41 -2.53
CA LEU A 317 -17.79 -0.51 -3.96
C LEU A 317 -18.11 0.78 -4.74
N ILE A 318 -19.03 1.64 -4.22
CA ILE A 318 -19.48 2.85 -4.93
C ILE A 318 -18.98 4.16 -4.32
N ALA A 319 -18.39 4.13 -3.14
CA ALA A 319 -17.96 5.32 -2.42
C ALA A 319 -16.69 5.07 -1.58
N SER A 320 -15.66 4.58 -2.24
CA SER A 320 -14.35 4.26 -1.67
C SER A 320 -13.24 4.91 -2.50
N SER A 321 -12.06 4.32 -2.51
CA SER A 321 -10.85 4.78 -3.20
C SER A 321 -10.18 3.61 -3.93
N PRO A 322 -10.72 3.16 -5.09
CA PRO A 322 -10.15 2.06 -5.87
C PRO A 322 -8.79 2.43 -6.49
N ARG A 323 -8.16 1.47 -7.19
CA ARG A 323 -6.96 1.69 -8.01
C ARG A 323 -7.23 2.71 -9.12
N HIS A 324 -6.24 3.55 -9.40
CA HIS A 324 -6.26 4.46 -10.54
C HIS A 324 -6.38 3.73 -11.89
N GLU A 325 -7.30 4.15 -12.74
CA GLU A 325 -7.29 3.84 -14.16
C GLU A 325 -6.20 4.65 -14.84
N MET A 326 -5.36 4.00 -15.68
CA MET A 326 -4.22 4.64 -16.34
C MET A 326 -4.09 4.23 -17.79
N GLU A 327 -3.71 5.20 -18.61
CA GLU A 327 -3.21 4.99 -19.96
C GLU A 327 -1.70 5.31 -19.96
N LEU A 328 -0.90 4.35 -20.42
CA LEU A 328 0.55 4.41 -20.35
C LEU A 328 1.13 4.27 -21.76
N HIS A 329 1.78 5.31 -22.24
CA HIS A 329 2.48 5.31 -23.52
C HIS A 329 3.95 5.02 -23.29
N VAL A 330 4.43 3.91 -23.83
CA VAL A 330 5.83 3.45 -23.71
C VAL A 330 6.51 3.53 -25.06
N ARG A 331 7.65 4.23 -25.11
CA ARG A 331 8.60 4.17 -26.21
C ARG A 331 9.89 3.53 -25.68
N LEU A 332 10.24 2.37 -26.22
CA LEU A 332 11.38 1.54 -25.77
C LEU A 332 12.31 1.29 -26.94
N GLY A 333 13.53 1.82 -26.87
CA GLY A 333 14.53 1.69 -27.92
C GLY A 333 15.64 0.72 -27.56
N ALA A 334 16.05 -0.12 -28.52
CA ALA A 334 17.18 -1.05 -28.38
C ALA A 334 18.05 -1.13 -29.64
N ASP A 335 19.31 -1.62 -29.49
CA ASP A 335 20.16 -2.02 -30.58
C ASP A 335 19.82 -3.43 -31.08
N LYS A 336 20.49 -3.89 -32.16
CA LYS A 336 20.31 -5.23 -32.76
C LYS A 336 20.63 -6.38 -31.82
N GLU A 337 21.53 -6.15 -30.90
CA GLU A 337 21.95 -7.11 -29.90
C GLU A 337 20.99 -7.17 -28.71
N GLY A 338 19.95 -6.33 -28.69
CA GLY A 338 18.94 -6.27 -27.64
C GLY A 338 19.40 -5.52 -26.39
N ASN A 339 20.39 -4.60 -26.47
CA ASN A 339 20.67 -3.70 -25.37
C ASN A 339 19.64 -2.57 -25.38
N ILE A 340 18.85 -2.43 -24.33
CA ILE A 340 17.90 -1.35 -24.16
C ILE A 340 18.66 -0.05 -23.93
N LYS A 341 18.41 0.95 -24.80
CA LYS A 341 19.16 2.22 -24.85
C LYS A 341 18.35 3.39 -24.30
N ALA A 342 17.04 3.41 -24.55
CA ALA A 342 16.19 4.49 -24.06
C ALA A 342 14.81 3.98 -23.65
N ILE A 343 14.25 4.61 -22.61
CA ILE A 343 12.88 4.36 -22.16
C ILE A 343 12.20 5.70 -21.96
N ASP A 344 11.09 5.91 -22.68
CA ASP A 344 10.20 7.07 -22.53
C ASP A 344 8.83 6.57 -22.12
N LEU A 345 8.36 6.99 -20.95
CA LEU A 345 7.06 6.62 -20.40
C LEU A 345 6.24 7.87 -20.13
N TYR A 346 5.07 7.97 -20.77
CA TYR A 346 4.04 8.93 -20.41
C TYR A 346 2.86 8.21 -19.75
N THR A 347 2.43 8.68 -18.59
CA THR A 347 1.28 8.14 -17.86
C THR A 347 0.19 9.18 -17.70
N LEU A 348 -0.98 8.93 -18.29
CA LEU A 348 -2.21 9.68 -18.02
C LEU A 348 -3.08 8.89 -17.04
N SER A 349 -3.44 9.51 -15.92
CA SER A 349 -4.18 8.84 -14.85
C SER A 349 -5.46 9.56 -14.46
N ASN A 350 -6.52 8.78 -14.26
CA ASN A 350 -7.79 9.22 -13.74
C ASN A 350 -7.79 9.20 -12.21
N THR A 351 -7.83 10.36 -11.55
CA THR A 351 -7.99 10.42 -10.09
C THR A 351 -9.47 10.47 -9.66
N GLY A 352 -10.40 10.61 -10.61
CA GLY A 352 -11.81 10.77 -10.30
C GLY A 352 -12.14 12.12 -9.68
N ALA A 353 -13.12 12.15 -8.78
CA ALA A 353 -13.69 13.38 -8.24
C ALA A 353 -12.78 14.16 -7.28
N PHE A 354 -11.80 13.49 -6.66
CA PHE A 354 -10.88 14.11 -5.69
C PHE A 354 -9.47 13.58 -5.89
N GLY A 355 -8.47 14.40 -5.55
CA GLY A 355 -7.06 14.12 -5.82
C GLY A 355 -6.46 12.99 -4.98
N GLU A 356 -6.92 12.85 -3.75
CA GLU A 356 -6.48 11.81 -2.79
C GLU A 356 -4.97 11.49 -2.92
N HIS A 357 -4.63 10.25 -3.29
CA HIS A 357 -3.26 9.80 -3.47
C HIS A 357 -2.71 9.97 -4.90
N GLY A 358 -3.45 10.65 -5.80
CA GLY A 358 -3.12 10.74 -7.23
C GLY A 358 -1.67 11.11 -7.54
N PRO A 359 -1.15 12.25 -7.03
CA PRO A 359 0.21 12.69 -7.36
C PRO A 359 1.29 11.65 -7.05
N THR A 360 1.22 11.04 -5.88
CA THR A 360 2.23 10.05 -5.43
C THR A 360 2.03 8.68 -6.06
N THR A 361 0.78 8.24 -6.25
CA THR A 361 0.48 6.96 -6.90
C THR A 361 0.99 6.94 -8.33
N VAL A 362 0.71 7.98 -9.10
CA VAL A 362 1.05 8.00 -10.52
C VAL A 362 2.56 8.16 -10.73
N GLY A 363 3.23 8.95 -9.90
CA GLY A 363 4.69 9.07 -9.92
C GLY A 363 5.42 7.72 -9.79
N LEU A 364 4.84 6.76 -9.05
CA LEU A 364 5.47 5.43 -8.91
C LEU A 364 5.28 4.54 -10.14
N SER A 365 4.42 4.90 -11.11
CA SER A 365 4.28 4.11 -12.34
C SER A 365 5.58 4.10 -13.15
N GLY A 366 6.31 5.21 -13.20
CA GLY A 366 7.63 5.30 -13.83
C GLY A 366 8.78 4.94 -12.89
N HIS A 367 8.82 5.55 -11.70
CA HIS A 367 9.94 5.37 -10.76
C HIS A 367 10.09 3.95 -10.19
N LYS A 368 9.15 3.04 -10.45
CA LYS A 368 9.23 1.62 -10.05
C LYS A 368 9.25 0.64 -11.22
N SER A 369 9.13 1.10 -12.47
CA SER A 369 9.19 0.24 -13.67
C SER A 369 10.46 0.46 -14.50
N ILE A 370 10.79 1.70 -14.80
CA ILE A 370 11.98 2.06 -15.60
C ILE A 370 13.28 1.59 -14.93
N PRO A 371 13.48 1.71 -13.61
CA PRO A 371 14.75 1.33 -12.98
C PRO A 371 15.14 -0.14 -13.07
N LEU A 372 14.19 -1.04 -13.36
CA LEU A 372 14.51 -2.45 -13.67
C LEU A 372 15.50 -2.60 -14.81
N TYR A 373 15.48 -1.62 -15.73
CA TYR A 373 16.35 -1.53 -16.92
C TYR A 373 17.29 -0.31 -16.82
N GLY A 374 17.84 -0.07 -15.62
CA GLY A 374 18.63 1.11 -15.28
C GLY A 374 19.96 1.27 -16.05
N LYS A 375 20.30 0.32 -16.95
CA LYS A 375 21.45 0.41 -17.86
C LYS A 375 21.17 1.21 -19.13
N ALA A 376 19.93 1.66 -19.36
CA ALA A 376 19.58 2.52 -20.47
C ALA A 376 20.38 3.83 -20.44
N GLU A 377 20.78 4.32 -21.62
CA GLU A 377 21.58 5.55 -21.79
C GLU A 377 20.76 6.81 -21.51
N ALA A 378 19.44 6.74 -21.70
CA ALA A 378 18.51 7.83 -21.42
C ALA A 378 17.14 7.32 -20.97
N PHE A 379 16.49 8.08 -20.11
CA PHE A 379 15.07 7.89 -19.81
C PHE A 379 14.35 9.22 -19.70
N ARG A 380 13.04 9.18 -19.99
CA ARG A 380 12.10 10.24 -19.65
C ARG A 380 10.83 9.62 -19.08
N PHE A 381 10.37 10.16 -17.97
CA PHE A 381 9.10 9.82 -17.36
C PHE A 381 8.28 11.08 -17.17
N THR A 382 7.12 11.13 -17.81
CA THR A 382 6.16 12.24 -17.70
C THR A 382 4.81 11.70 -17.25
N TYR A 383 4.11 12.42 -16.38
CA TYR A 383 2.75 12.04 -16.04
C TYR A 383 1.81 13.24 -15.87
N ASP A 384 0.54 12.98 -16.15
CA ASP A 384 -0.60 13.83 -15.85
C ASP A 384 -1.62 13.06 -15.02
N VAL A 385 -2.12 13.69 -13.94
CA VAL A 385 -3.22 13.16 -13.12
C VAL A 385 -4.40 14.09 -13.26
N VAL A 386 -5.53 13.60 -13.77
CA VAL A 386 -6.67 14.44 -14.10
C VAL A 386 -7.90 14.13 -13.27
N TYR A 387 -8.69 15.18 -12.99
CA TYR A 387 -9.99 15.09 -12.34
C TYR A 387 -11.08 14.70 -13.33
N THR A 388 -12.01 13.85 -12.88
CA THR A 388 -13.23 13.49 -13.59
C THR A 388 -14.42 13.37 -12.63
N ASN A 389 -15.63 13.21 -13.18
CA ASN A 389 -16.84 13.02 -12.38
C ASN A 389 -17.20 11.54 -12.13
N VAL A 390 -16.19 10.75 -11.79
CA VAL A 390 -16.37 9.37 -11.29
C VAL A 390 -15.84 9.23 -9.87
N MET A 391 -16.05 8.10 -9.22
CA MET A 391 -15.53 7.82 -7.87
C MET A 391 -14.01 8.06 -7.83
N SER A 392 -13.54 8.70 -6.75
CA SER A 392 -12.11 9.01 -6.58
C SER A 392 -11.27 7.74 -6.52
N ALA A 393 -10.12 7.79 -7.15
CA ALA A 393 -9.10 6.77 -7.02
C ALA A 393 -8.14 7.08 -5.86
N GLY A 394 -7.54 6.03 -5.28
CA GLY A 394 -6.64 6.18 -4.13
C GLY A 394 -5.60 5.07 -4.04
N ALA A 395 -5.17 4.77 -2.83
CA ALA A 395 -4.13 3.80 -2.59
C ALA A 395 -4.62 2.35 -2.74
N TYR A 396 -3.92 1.58 -3.54
CA TYR A 396 -4.06 0.14 -3.61
C TYR A 396 -2.68 -0.51 -3.76
N ARG A 397 -2.46 -1.66 -3.08
CA ARG A 397 -1.23 -2.46 -3.08
C ARG A 397 -0.49 -2.38 -4.42
N GLY A 398 0.80 -2.05 -4.42
CA GLY A 398 1.60 -1.77 -5.60
C GLY A 398 1.60 -0.30 -6.06
N TYR A 399 0.61 0.51 -5.68
CA TYR A 399 0.59 1.99 -5.67
C TYR A 399 1.17 2.65 -6.94
N GLY A 400 0.61 2.33 -8.12
CA GLY A 400 1.05 2.83 -9.43
C GLY A 400 2.11 1.95 -10.11
N ALA A 401 3.02 1.33 -9.35
CA ALA A 401 4.02 0.43 -9.90
C ALA A 401 3.40 -0.75 -10.67
N THR A 402 2.27 -1.29 -10.20
CA THR A 402 1.56 -2.39 -10.86
C THR A 402 1.19 -2.07 -12.30
N GLN A 403 0.66 -0.85 -12.53
CA GLN A 403 0.27 -0.37 -13.86
C GLN A 403 1.51 -0.09 -14.72
N GLY A 404 2.52 0.62 -14.15
CA GLY A 404 3.77 0.94 -14.84
C GLY A 404 4.53 -0.31 -15.27
N GLN A 405 4.61 -1.30 -14.40
CA GLN A 405 5.27 -2.56 -14.71
C GLN A 405 4.49 -3.40 -15.73
N PHE A 406 3.15 -3.38 -15.70
CA PHE A 406 2.39 -3.99 -16.78
C PHE A 406 2.78 -3.41 -18.15
N ALA A 407 2.87 -2.09 -18.27
CA ALA A 407 3.20 -1.43 -19.52
C ALA A 407 4.65 -1.66 -19.96
N VAL A 408 5.63 -1.42 -19.06
CA VAL A 408 7.05 -1.55 -19.41
C VAL A 408 7.44 -3.00 -19.64
N GLU A 409 7.02 -3.94 -18.80
CA GLU A 409 7.31 -5.36 -18.95
C GLU A 409 6.66 -5.96 -20.21
N SER A 410 5.44 -5.51 -20.58
CA SER A 410 4.80 -5.91 -21.82
C SER A 410 5.52 -5.34 -23.03
N ALA A 411 6.01 -4.10 -22.98
CA ALA A 411 6.82 -3.52 -24.04
C ALA A 411 8.16 -4.28 -24.24
N VAL A 412 8.77 -4.73 -23.14
CA VAL A 412 9.97 -5.58 -23.19
C VAL A 412 9.66 -6.95 -23.81
N ASN A 413 8.49 -7.52 -23.56
CA ASN A 413 8.04 -8.77 -24.22
C ASN A 413 7.84 -8.57 -25.74
N GLU A 414 7.23 -7.45 -26.15
CA GLU A 414 7.08 -7.10 -27.57
C GLU A 414 8.44 -6.86 -28.25
N LEU A 415 9.39 -6.24 -27.53
CA LEU A 415 10.77 -6.08 -28.03
C LEU A 415 11.46 -7.44 -28.21
N ALA A 416 11.30 -8.38 -27.27
CA ALA A 416 11.87 -9.72 -27.37
C ALA A 416 11.34 -10.46 -28.62
N GLU A 417 10.03 -10.34 -28.94
CA GLU A 417 9.44 -10.90 -30.15
C GLU A 417 10.06 -10.27 -31.41
N VAL A 418 10.17 -8.95 -31.46
CA VAL A 418 10.76 -8.25 -32.62
C VAL A 418 12.23 -8.66 -32.86
N LEU A 419 12.97 -8.90 -31.78
CA LEU A 419 14.36 -9.35 -31.84
C LEU A 419 14.49 -10.87 -32.12
N GLY A 420 13.40 -11.64 -32.06
CA GLY A 420 13.44 -13.10 -32.08
C GLY A 420 14.23 -13.68 -30.89
N MET A 421 14.23 -13.02 -29.75
CA MET A 421 14.99 -13.37 -28.55
C MET A 421 14.07 -13.91 -27.45
N ASP A 422 14.56 -14.91 -26.69
CA ASP A 422 13.88 -15.35 -25.48
C ASP A 422 13.73 -14.18 -24.50
N PRO A 423 12.49 -13.88 -24.00
CA PRO A 423 12.26 -12.76 -23.09
C PRO A 423 13.03 -12.86 -21.77
N THR A 424 13.44 -14.06 -21.34
CA THR A 424 14.30 -14.23 -20.16
C THR A 424 15.73 -13.80 -20.45
N VAL A 425 16.25 -14.10 -21.65
CA VAL A 425 17.59 -13.70 -22.10
C VAL A 425 17.69 -12.18 -22.26
N LEU A 426 16.65 -11.55 -22.84
CA LEU A 426 16.58 -10.09 -22.97
C LEU A 426 16.61 -9.40 -21.60
N ARG A 427 15.90 -9.94 -20.61
CA ARG A 427 15.88 -9.43 -19.23
C ARG A 427 17.22 -9.61 -18.54
N GLU A 428 17.82 -10.79 -18.61
CA GLU A 428 19.11 -11.08 -17.99
C GLU A 428 20.22 -10.11 -18.48
N LYS A 429 20.15 -9.74 -19.75
CA LYS A 429 21.08 -8.81 -20.37
C LYS A 429 20.93 -7.37 -19.84
N ASN A 430 19.70 -6.91 -19.63
CA ASN A 430 19.38 -5.51 -19.37
C ASN A 430 19.02 -5.19 -17.92
N MET A 431 18.72 -6.20 -17.09
CA MET A 431 18.24 -5.97 -15.73
C MET A 431 19.30 -5.31 -14.85
N VAL A 432 18.81 -4.55 -13.89
CA VAL A 432 19.60 -3.96 -12.79
C VAL A 432 20.24 -5.05 -11.95
N ARG A 433 21.46 -4.78 -11.46
CA ARG A 433 22.24 -5.68 -10.60
C ARG A 433 22.72 -4.95 -9.36
N GLN A 434 23.19 -5.71 -8.37
CA GLN A 434 23.79 -5.12 -7.18
C GLN A 434 24.97 -4.22 -7.56
N GLY A 435 24.99 -3.01 -7.01
CA GLY A 435 26.00 -1.98 -7.29
C GLY A 435 25.63 -1.03 -8.43
N ASP A 436 24.60 -1.34 -9.22
CA ASP A 436 24.15 -0.45 -10.30
C ASP A 436 23.49 0.81 -9.73
N LYS A 437 23.75 1.95 -10.37
CA LYS A 437 23.00 3.19 -10.11
C LYS A 437 21.69 3.15 -10.89
N MET A 438 20.62 3.61 -10.27
CA MET A 438 19.28 3.68 -10.85
C MET A 438 18.84 5.15 -11.02
N PRO A 439 19.18 5.81 -12.16
CA PRO A 439 18.83 7.22 -12.36
C PRO A 439 17.33 7.50 -12.20
N ALA A 440 16.46 6.66 -12.77
CA ALA A 440 15.01 6.79 -12.67
C ALA A 440 14.45 6.46 -11.27
N TYR A 441 15.26 5.96 -10.35
CA TYR A 441 14.93 5.74 -8.95
C TYR A 441 15.72 6.70 -8.06
N TYR A 442 15.53 7.99 -8.29
CA TYR A 442 16.16 9.08 -7.55
C TYR A 442 17.69 9.01 -7.49
N GLY A 443 18.31 8.28 -8.43
CA GLY A 443 19.76 8.08 -8.48
C GLY A 443 20.32 7.18 -7.36
N GLU A 444 19.47 6.43 -6.68
CA GLU A 444 19.89 5.45 -5.65
C GLU A 444 20.75 4.33 -6.27
N VAL A 445 21.61 3.76 -5.46
CA VAL A 445 22.43 2.58 -5.81
C VAL A 445 21.78 1.34 -5.20
N THR A 446 21.75 0.24 -5.95
CA THR A 446 21.26 -1.07 -5.46
C THR A 446 22.27 -1.67 -4.48
N ASN A 447 22.08 -1.44 -3.18
CA ASN A 447 22.96 -2.01 -2.15
C ASN A 447 22.81 -3.53 -2.02
N SER A 448 21.61 -4.04 -2.30
CA SER A 448 21.29 -5.47 -2.25
C SER A 448 20.36 -5.85 -3.40
N CYS A 449 20.74 -6.84 -4.21
CA CYS A 449 19.97 -7.30 -5.37
C CYS A 449 20.37 -8.72 -5.76
N THR A 450 19.39 -9.60 -5.88
CA THR A 450 19.55 -10.98 -6.35
C THR A 450 18.59 -11.30 -7.50
N LEU A 451 18.21 -10.27 -8.28
CA LEU A 451 17.23 -10.41 -9.36
C LEU A 451 17.65 -11.45 -10.41
N ASP A 452 18.94 -11.57 -10.69
CA ASP A 452 19.51 -12.61 -11.57
C ASP A 452 19.28 -14.02 -11.03
N ARG A 453 19.52 -14.24 -9.73
CA ARG A 453 19.25 -15.55 -9.09
C ARG A 453 17.75 -15.83 -9.05
N CYS A 454 16.93 -14.80 -8.78
CA CYS A 454 15.47 -14.93 -8.86
C CYS A 454 15.02 -15.39 -10.25
N LEU A 455 15.60 -14.83 -11.32
CA LEU A 455 15.28 -15.22 -12.70
C LEU A 455 15.70 -16.66 -12.98
N ALA A 456 16.93 -17.02 -12.64
CA ALA A 456 17.45 -18.38 -12.83
C ALA A 456 16.60 -19.41 -12.07
N ARG A 457 16.27 -19.15 -10.80
CA ARG A 457 15.46 -20.05 -9.98
C ARG A 457 14.03 -20.17 -10.48
N ALA A 458 13.40 -19.07 -10.91
CA ALA A 458 12.05 -19.09 -11.46
C ALA A 458 11.97 -19.90 -12.76
N LYS A 459 12.98 -19.80 -13.64
CA LYS A 459 13.11 -20.63 -14.85
C LYS A 459 13.15 -22.12 -14.52
N GLU A 460 13.98 -22.49 -13.54
CA GLU A 460 14.08 -23.87 -13.07
C GLU A 460 12.73 -24.38 -12.51
N MET A 461 12.10 -23.61 -11.62
CA MET A 461 10.85 -23.99 -10.96
C MET A 461 9.70 -24.21 -11.95
N ILE A 462 9.59 -23.40 -13.00
CA ILE A 462 8.52 -23.52 -13.99
C ILE A 462 8.86 -24.50 -15.13
N ASN A 463 10.11 -24.96 -15.22
CA ASN A 463 10.65 -25.72 -16.35
C ASN A 463 10.59 -24.93 -17.67
N TRP A 464 11.13 -23.69 -17.66
CA TRP A 464 11.05 -22.75 -18.77
C TRP A 464 11.49 -23.32 -20.10
N ASP A 465 12.69 -23.90 -20.15
CA ASP A 465 13.34 -24.37 -21.38
C ASP A 465 12.57 -25.52 -22.07
N GLU A 466 11.75 -26.28 -21.32
CA GLU A 466 10.89 -27.34 -21.86
C GLU A 466 9.53 -26.82 -22.33
N LYS A 467 9.07 -25.70 -21.77
CA LYS A 467 7.71 -25.20 -21.94
C LYS A 467 7.62 -24.01 -22.91
N TYR A 468 8.72 -23.27 -23.05
CA TYR A 468 8.78 -22.08 -23.92
C TYR A 468 9.05 -22.48 -25.38
N PRO A 469 8.46 -21.81 -26.43
CA PRO A 469 7.47 -20.77 -26.25
C PRO A 469 6.07 -21.31 -25.92
N TYR A 470 5.68 -22.45 -26.47
CA TYR A 470 4.39 -23.08 -26.19
C TYR A 470 4.41 -24.58 -26.54
N ARG A 471 3.39 -25.29 -26.04
CA ARG A 471 3.14 -26.71 -26.34
C ARG A 471 1.70 -26.85 -26.85
N ASP A 472 1.54 -27.57 -27.97
CA ASP A 472 0.20 -27.94 -28.46
C ASP A 472 -0.31 -29.12 -27.61
N MET A 473 -1.46 -28.93 -26.95
CA MET A 473 -2.07 -29.93 -26.07
C MET A 473 -3.09 -30.81 -26.83
N GLY A 474 -3.30 -30.55 -28.13
CA GLY A 474 -4.39 -31.16 -28.91
C GLY A 474 -5.74 -30.51 -28.63
N ASN A 475 -6.77 -30.90 -29.41
CA ASN A 475 -8.15 -30.41 -29.26
C ASN A 475 -8.30 -28.87 -29.23
N GLY A 476 -7.48 -28.15 -29.99
CA GLY A 476 -7.54 -26.68 -30.05
C GLY A 476 -6.88 -25.97 -28.85
N LYS A 477 -6.33 -26.68 -27.90
CA LYS A 477 -5.70 -26.10 -26.70
C LYS A 477 -4.18 -25.97 -26.82
N VAL A 478 -3.65 -24.88 -26.27
CA VAL A 478 -2.22 -24.61 -26.21
C VAL A 478 -1.83 -24.23 -24.78
N ARG A 479 -0.65 -24.69 -24.33
CA ARG A 479 -0.04 -24.26 -23.07
C ARG A 479 1.23 -23.47 -23.35
N SER A 480 1.43 -22.43 -22.56
CA SER A 480 2.60 -21.57 -22.66
C SER A 480 3.02 -21.03 -21.31
N VAL A 481 4.24 -20.51 -21.26
CA VAL A 481 4.80 -19.82 -20.11
C VAL A 481 5.13 -18.37 -20.45
N GLY A 482 5.03 -17.50 -19.47
CA GLY A 482 5.39 -16.08 -19.58
C GLY A 482 6.11 -15.58 -18.35
N VAL A 483 6.92 -14.53 -18.50
CA VAL A 483 7.81 -13.97 -17.49
C VAL A 483 7.58 -12.49 -17.29
N ALA A 484 7.75 -12.04 -16.05
CA ALA A 484 7.87 -10.62 -15.69
C ALA A 484 8.80 -10.43 -14.49
N MET A 485 9.48 -9.29 -14.47
CA MET A 485 10.26 -8.83 -13.33
C MET A 485 9.53 -7.70 -12.63
N SER A 486 9.90 -7.45 -11.37
CA SER A 486 9.30 -6.41 -10.57
C SER A 486 10.28 -5.85 -9.55
N MET A 487 10.10 -4.57 -9.22
CA MET A 487 10.67 -3.92 -8.05
C MET A 487 9.64 -3.05 -7.33
N GLN A 488 9.93 -2.72 -6.07
CA GLN A 488 9.14 -1.78 -5.27
C GLN A 488 10.08 -1.02 -4.34
N GLY A 489 9.59 -0.23 -3.38
CA GLY A 489 10.39 0.39 -2.34
C GLY A 489 10.18 -0.25 -0.97
N SER A 490 11.05 0.11 -0.02
CA SER A 490 10.93 -0.23 1.40
C SER A 490 10.73 1.05 2.21
N GLY A 491 9.50 1.55 2.24
CA GLY A 491 9.17 2.88 2.75
C GLY A 491 9.52 4.00 1.76
N ILE A 492 9.34 5.24 2.20
CA ILE A 492 9.65 6.46 1.44
C ILE A 492 10.87 7.11 2.11
N SER A 493 11.99 7.19 1.38
CA SER A 493 13.25 7.74 1.88
C SER A 493 13.07 9.17 2.43
N ALA A 494 13.68 9.45 3.58
CA ALA A 494 13.65 10.72 4.30
C ALA A 494 12.24 11.25 4.67
N VAL A 495 11.19 10.45 4.50
CA VAL A 495 9.79 10.80 4.79
C VAL A 495 9.19 9.88 5.85
N ASP A 496 9.28 8.56 5.63
CA ASP A 496 8.69 7.62 6.56
C ASP A 496 9.52 7.52 7.84
N THR A 497 8.81 7.55 8.96
CA THR A 497 9.39 7.43 10.30
C THR A 497 8.60 6.42 11.09
N GLY A 498 9.30 5.48 11.72
CA GLY A 498 8.76 4.57 12.73
C GLY A 498 9.41 4.86 14.07
N ALA A 499 8.62 4.95 15.14
CA ALA A 499 9.14 5.03 16.49
C ALA A 499 8.57 3.91 17.35
N VAL A 500 9.38 3.44 18.28
CA VAL A 500 9.07 2.29 19.14
C VAL A 500 9.45 2.63 20.56
N GLU A 501 8.65 2.19 21.52
CA GLU A 501 9.00 2.14 22.92
C GLU A 501 8.96 0.69 23.42
N ILE A 502 9.96 0.29 24.18
CA ILE A 502 9.98 -1.00 24.87
C ILE A 502 10.35 -0.81 26.33
N LYS A 503 9.63 -1.51 27.23
CA LYS A 503 9.88 -1.45 28.67
C LYS A 503 9.95 -2.85 29.28
N VAL A 504 10.77 -2.97 30.30
CA VAL A 504 10.78 -4.13 31.20
C VAL A 504 9.69 -3.94 32.25
N ASN A 505 8.81 -4.92 32.43
CA ASN A 505 7.79 -4.92 33.46
C ASN A 505 8.28 -5.67 34.72
N ASP A 506 7.44 -5.69 35.77
CA ASP A 506 7.60 -6.60 36.87
C ASP A 506 7.67 -8.05 36.35
N ASP A 507 8.36 -8.91 37.06
CA ASP A 507 8.66 -10.27 36.62
C ASP A 507 9.47 -10.38 35.29
N GLY A 508 9.94 -9.25 34.73
CA GLY A 508 10.92 -9.21 33.66
C GLY A 508 10.42 -9.37 32.25
N PHE A 509 9.08 -9.53 31.99
CA PHE A 509 8.56 -9.55 30.62
C PHE A 509 8.59 -8.14 29.98
N TYR A 510 8.45 -8.08 28.66
CA TYR A 510 8.54 -6.84 27.91
C TYR A 510 7.18 -6.36 27.38
N SER A 511 6.97 -5.05 27.40
CA SER A 511 5.91 -4.39 26.62
C SER A 511 6.53 -3.66 25.44
N LEU A 512 6.18 -4.06 24.23
CA LEU A 512 6.57 -3.43 22.97
C LEU A 512 5.42 -2.55 22.50
N ILE A 513 5.60 -1.23 22.53
CA ILE A 513 4.60 -0.23 22.16
C ILE A 513 4.97 0.33 20.80
N ILE A 514 4.09 0.13 19.82
CA ILE A 514 4.32 0.47 18.41
C ILE A 514 3.23 1.40 17.87
N GLY A 515 3.60 2.20 16.86
CA GLY A 515 2.67 3.03 16.10
C GLY A 515 2.25 2.39 14.77
N ALA A 516 2.93 1.31 14.35
CA ALA A 516 2.59 0.56 13.14
C ALA A 516 1.31 -0.25 13.31
N THR A 517 0.54 -0.42 12.24
CA THR A 517 -0.78 -1.07 12.27
C THR A 517 -0.76 -2.45 11.62
N ASP A 518 -1.14 -3.50 12.37
CA ASP A 518 -1.42 -4.81 11.79
C ASP A 518 -2.79 -4.81 11.10
N MET A 519 -2.79 -4.89 9.78
CA MET A 519 -3.99 -4.99 8.95
C MET A 519 -4.27 -6.43 8.46
N GLY A 520 -3.64 -7.41 9.10
CA GLY A 520 -3.64 -8.82 8.72
C GLY A 520 -2.29 -9.32 8.22
N THR A 521 -1.30 -8.43 8.09
CA THR A 521 0.04 -8.73 7.59
C THR A 521 0.90 -9.51 8.59
N GLY A 522 0.58 -9.46 9.89
CA GLY A 522 1.36 -10.07 10.95
C GLY A 522 2.49 -9.19 11.47
N CYS A 523 2.41 -7.87 11.31
CA CYS A 523 3.47 -6.96 11.75
C CYS A 523 3.70 -7.04 13.26
N ASP A 524 2.64 -7.20 14.08
CA ASP A 524 2.76 -7.42 15.53
C ASP A 524 3.65 -8.64 15.86
N THR A 525 3.57 -9.68 15.03
CA THR A 525 4.37 -10.90 15.18
C THR A 525 5.82 -10.68 14.78
N ILE A 526 6.07 -10.09 13.60
CA ILE A 526 7.45 -9.92 13.11
C ILE A 526 8.23 -8.89 13.92
N LEU A 527 7.59 -7.83 14.41
CA LEU A 527 8.24 -6.84 15.27
C LEU A 527 8.59 -7.44 16.65
N ALA A 528 7.70 -8.25 17.23
CA ALA A 528 8.03 -9.03 18.43
C ALA A 528 9.13 -10.05 18.17
N GLN A 529 9.17 -10.69 17.00
CA GLN A 529 10.21 -11.63 16.59
C GLN A 529 11.59 -10.96 16.50
N MET A 530 11.67 -9.77 15.92
CA MET A 530 12.89 -8.94 15.88
C MET A 530 13.33 -8.52 17.29
N ALA A 531 12.39 -8.06 18.11
CA ALA A 531 12.70 -7.67 19.49
C ALA A 531 13.20 -8.87 20.31
N ALA A 532 12.60 -10.03 20.15
CA ALA A 532 13.02 -11.26 20.84
C ALA A 532 14.43 -11.70 20.43
N GLU A 533 14.80 -11.56 19.15
CA GLU A 533 16.18 -11.80 18.68
C GLU A 533 17.19 -10.88 19.37
N CYS A 534 16.91 -9.55 19.39
CA CYS A 534 17.79 -8.56 19.99
C CYS A 534 17.94 -8.73 21.51
N LEU A 535 16.87 -9.12 22.21
CA LEU A 535 16.83 -9.25 23.66
C LEU A 535 17.13 -10.66 24.15
N GLU A 536 17.38 -11.59 23.23
CA GLU A 536 17.65 -13.00 23.49
C GLU A 536 16.60 -13.66 24.42
N CYS A 537 15.31 -13.34 24.15
CA CYS A 537 14.19 -13.84 24.95
C CYS A 537 13.17 -14.58 24.07
N LYS A 538 12.19 -15.23 24.69
CA LYS A 538 11.12 -15.90 23.92
C LYS A 538 10.14 -14.86 23.36
N PRO A 539 9.62 -15.03 22.14
CA PRO A 539 8.60 -14.11 21.57
C PRO A 539 7.33 -13.98 22.43
N GLU A 540 6.99 -15.00 23.21
CA GLU A 540 5.86 -15.02 24.15
C GLU A 540 6.04 -14.04 25.32
N GLU A 541 7.28 -13.73 25.70
CA GLU A 541 7.61 -12.78 26.75
C GLU A 541 7.46 -11.31 26.31
N ILE A 542 7.13 -11.06 25.04
CA ILE A 542 6.92 -9.72 24.50
C ILE A 542 5.42 -9.52 24.28
N VAL A 543 4.84 -8.63 25.05
CA VAL A 543 3.46 -8.15 24.89
C VAL A 543 3.46 -6.95 23.95
N VAL A 544 2.80 -7.08 22.78
CA VAL A 544 2.70 -6.00 21.78
C VAL A 544 1.46 -5.16 22.05
N PHE A 545 1.64 -3.85 22.09
CA PHE A 545 0.57 -2.85 22.17
C PHE A 545 0.63 -1.89 20.97
N GLY A 546 -0.47 -1.75 20.27
CA GLY A 546 -0.61 -0.80 19.15
C GLY A 546 -2.03 -0.87 18.56
N VAL A 547 -2.62 0.22 18.09
CA VAL A 547 -2.16 1.60 18.09
C VAL A 547 -3.18 2.49 18.78
N ASP A 548 -2.69 3.41 19.56
CA ASP A 548 -3.47 4.46 20.21
C ASP A 548 -2.64 5.74 20.13
N THR A 549 -3.15 6.78 19.47
CA THR A 549 -2.38 7.99 19.18
C THR A 549 -2.00 8.81 20.43
N ASP A 550 -2.55 8.50 21.60
CA ASP A 550 -2.17 9.12 22.87
C ASP A 550 -1.05 8.37 23.61
N ILE A 551 -0.89 7.06 23.31
CA ILE A 551 0.04 6.18 24.02
C ILE A 551 1.18 5.74 23.10
N SER A 552 0.85 5.34 21.85
CA SER A 552 1.85 4.87 20.90
C SER A 552 2.78 5.99 20.47
N PRO A 553 4.10 5.74 20.33
CA PRO A 553 4.99 6.68 19.69
C PRO A 553 4.59 6.88 18.21
N TYR A 554 5.02 8.01 17.63
CA TYR A 554 4.65 8.35 16.26
C TYR A 554 5.18 7.31 15.27
N ASP A 555 4.30 6.90 14.38
CA ASP A 555 4.61 6.09 13.21
C ASP A 555 3.81 6.63 12.01
N CYS A 556 4.41 6.63 10.83
CA CYS A 556 3.74 7.12 9.62
C CYS A 556 2.52 6.26 9.24
N GLY A 557 2.47 5.02 9.72
CA GLY A 557 1.41 4.05 9.41
C GLY A 557 1.89 2.93 8.50
N SER A 558 1.05 1.92 8.32
CA SER A 558 1.39 0.75 7.52
C SER A 558 1.00 0.96 6.06
N TYR A 559 1.87 1.62 5.31
CA TYR A 559 1.79 1.85 3.86
C TYR A 559 3.20 1.87 3.25
N ALA A 560 3.33 2.02 1.92
CA ALA A 560 4.60 2.03 1.18
C ALA A 560 5.55 0.88 1.56
N SER A 561 4.99 -0.21 2.08
CA SER A 561 5.74 -1.39 2.57
C SER A 561 6.79 -1.05 3.64
N SER A 562 6.56 0.00 4.44
CA SER A 562 7.55 0.57 5.38
C SER A 562 7.76 -0.26 6.65
N THR A 563 6.73 -0.96 7.14
CA THR A 563 6.69 -1.50 8.51
C THR A 563 7.86 -2.43 8.83
N THR A 564 8.16 -3.44 7.99
CA THR A 564 9.27 -4.38 8.24
C THR A 564 10.61 -3.65 8.27
N TYR A 565 10.83 -2.73 7.33
CA TYR A 565 12.10 -2.05 7.16
C TYR A 565 12.26 -0.86 8.12
N VAL A 566 11.31 0.07 8.15
CA VAL A 566 11.42 1.31 8.96
C VAL A 566 11.12 1.04 10.43
N THR A 567 9.93 0.50 10.74
CA THR A 567 9.56 0.23 12.14
C THR A 567 10.39 -0.91 12.72
N GLY A 568 10.74 -1.93 11.89
CA GLY A 568 11.64 -3.00 12.31
C GLY A 568 13.02 -2.49 12.70
N GLN A 569 13.60 -1.54 11.98
CA GLN A 569 14.88 -0.93 12.35
C GLN A 569 14.77 -0.07 13.63
N ALA A 570 13.63 0.60 13.84
CA ALA A 570 13.36 1.27 15.11
C ALA A 570 13.28 0.28 16.27
N VAL A 571 12.69 -0.92 16.08
CA VAL A 571 12.70 -2.00 17.09
C VAL A 571 14.12 -2.42 17.43
N VAL A 572 14.97 -2.68 16.44
CA VAL A 572 16.37 -3.08 16.67
C VAL A 572 17.10 -2.03 17.52
N LYS A 573 17.06 -0.75 17.10
CA LYS A 573 17.69 0.36 17.84
C LYS A 573 17.15 0.49 19.26
N THR A 574 15.83 0.37 19.43
CA THR A 574 15.20 0.47 20.75
C THR A 574 15.64 -0.68 21.66
N CYS A 575 15.73 -1.90 21.14
CA CYS A 575 16.21 -3.06 21.89
C CYS A 575 17.68 -2.95 22.29
N GLU A 576 18.54 -2.46 21.40
CA GLU A 576 19.95 -2.18 21.69
C GLU A 576 20.09 -1.16 22.82
N SER A 577 19.33 -0.05 22.74
CA SER A 577 19.28 0.95 23.81
C SER A 577 18.76 0.37 25.15
N LEU A 578 17.74 -0.50 25.10
CA LEU A 578 17.20 -1.14 26.30
C LEU A 578 18.20 -2.15 26.89
N ARG A 579 18.84 -2.97 26.05
CA ARG A 579 19.86 -3.95 26.49
C ARG A 579 20.98 -3.27 27.25
N LYS A 580 21.47 -2.12 26.76
CA LYS A 580 22.47 -1.31 27.47
C LYS A 580 21.99 -0.85 28.86
N LYS A 581 20.74 -0.37 28.94
CA LYS A 581 20.14 0.05 30.23
C LYS A 581 19.92 -1.13 31.18
N ILE A 582 19.62 -2.32 30.69
CA ILE A 582 19.52 -3.55 31.48
C ILE A 582 20.89 -3.87 32.10
N CYS A 583 21.97 -3.82 31.29
CA CYS A 583 23.33 -4.04 31.76
C CYS A 583 23.74 -2.98 32.80
N GLU A 584 23.47 -1.70 32.54
CA GLU A 584 23.74 -0.61 33.49
C GLU A 584 23.04 -0.85 34.85
N ARG A 585 21.77 -1.21 34.82
CA ARG A 585 20.98 -1.48 36.01
C ARG A 585 21.42 -2.76 36.76
N GLY A 586 21.72 -3.81 36.00
CA GLY A 586 22.25 -5.06 36.54
C GLY A 586 23.60 -4.85 37.22
N ALA A 587 24.52 -4.12 36.60
CA ALA A 587 25.83 -3.77 37.19
C ALA A 587 25.70 -2.97 38.50
N GLU A 588 24.76 -2.00 38.54
CA GLU A 588 24.44 -1.25 39.75
C GLU A 588 24.03 -2.18 40.90
N TYR A 589 23.16 -3.17 40.64
CA TYR A 589 22.73 -4.12 41.66
C TYR A 589 23.81 -5.12 42.05
N LEU A 590 24.72 -5.46 41.13
CA LEU A 590 25.87 -6.35 41.39
C LEU A 590 27.04 -5.63 42.06
N GLY A 591 27.05 -4.26 42.03
CA GLY A 591 28.10 -3.42 42.60
C GLY A 591 29.37 -3.37 41.76
N CYS A 592 29.23 -3.52 40.44
CA CYS A 592 30.31 -3.44 39.47
C CYS A 592 30.04 -2.38 38.40
N LYS A 593 30.89 -2.26 37.37
CA LYS A 593 30.69 -1.32 36.26
C LYS A 593 29.92 -1.94 35.09
N PRO A 594 29.21 -1.15 34.30
CA PRO A 594 28.46 -1.64 33.10
C PRO A 594 29.32 -2.38 32.08
N GLU A 595 30.59 -2.02 31.91
CA GLU A 595 31.55 -2.67 31.02
C GLU A 595 32.02 -4.05 31.52
N ASP A 596 31.78 -4.38 32.80
CA ASP A 596 32.19 -5.63 33.43
C ASP A 596 31.08 -6.71 33.39
N VAL A 597 29.93 -6.42 32.81
CA VAL A 597 28.78 -7.35 32.76
C VAL A 597 28.39 -7.71 31.33
N ASP A 598 27.78 -8.88 31.19
CA ASP A 598 27.07 -9.31 29.94
C ASP A 598 25.64 -9.72 30.29
N PHE A 599 24.75 -9.60 29.29
CA PHE A 599 23.33 -9.96 29.37
C PHE A 599 22.98 -11.01 28.35
N ASP A 600 22.57 -12.20 28.78
CA ASP A 600 22.23 -13.36 27.97
C ASP A 600 20.73 -13.50 27.66
N GLY A 601 19.93 -12.47 27.97
CA GLY A 601 18.47 -12.46 27.84
C GLY A 601 17.73 -12.83 29.14
N GLU A 602 18.34 -13.58 30.06
CA GLU A 602 17.76 -13.95 31.35
C GLU A 602 18.52 -13.35 32.53
N TYR A 603 19.86 -13.38 32.48
CA TYR A 603 20.72 -12.91 33.54
C TYR A 603 21.68 -11.81 33.08
N VAL A 604 21.90 -10.81 33.91
CA VAL A 604 23.08 -9.96 33.85
C VAL A 604 24.15 -10.57 34.73
N THR A 605 25.27 -10.91 34.12
CA THR A 605 26.39 -11.64 34.76
C THR A 605 27.62 -10.76 34.86
N GLU A 606 28.20 -10.61 36.04
CA GLU A 606 29.53 -10.00 36.24
C GLU A 606 30.60 -10.98 35.70
N LEU A 607 31.32 -10.58 34.67
CA LEU A 607 32.25 -11.44 33.93
C LEU A 607 33.44 -11.95 34.79
N ALA A 608 33.88 -11.13 35.76
CA ALA A 608 35.04 -11.45 36.61
C ALA A 608 34.71 -12.45 37.71
N THR A 609 33.50 -12.40 38.26
CA THR A 609 33.13 -13.20 39.45
C THR A 609 32.09 -14.25 39.17
N GLY A 610 31.36 -14.14 38.04
CA GLY A 610 30.23 -15.00 37.72
C GLY A 610 28.96 -14.74 38.53
N LYS A 611 28.92 -13.64 39.34
CA LYS A 611 27.70 -13.24 40.04
C LYS A 611 26.64 -12.83 39.03
N GLN A 612 25.38 -13.16 39.30
CA GLN A 612 24.27 -12.95 38.43
C GLN A 612 23.09 -12.28 39.12
N ILE A 613 22.34 -11.49 38.36
CA ILE A 613 21.01 -11.01 38.72
C ILE A 613 20.05 -11.28 37.54
N SER A 614 18.90 -11.86 37.85
CA SER A 614 17.93 -12.15 36.77
C SER A 614 17.19 -10.90 36.29
N ARG A 615 16.76 -10.91 35.04
CA ARG A 615 15.88 -9.89 34.45
C ARG A 615 14.61 -9.68 35.28
N SER A 616 14.03 -10.78 35.83
CA SER A 616 12.88 -10.73 36.71
C SER A 616 13.19 -9.94 38.00
N GLN A 617 14.34 -10.20 38.65
CA GLN A 617 14.77 -9.43 39.84
C GLN A 617 15.01 -7.97 39.51
N ILE A 618 15.65 -7.67 38.36
CA ILE A 618 15.86 -6.30 37.90
C ILE A 618 14.50 -5.60 37.69
N GLY A 619 13.54 -6.26 36.98
CA GLY A 619 12.21 -5.70 36.74
C GLY A 619 11.46 -5.40 38.05
N ASN A 620 11.42 -6.34 38.95
CA ASN A 620 10.79 -6.16 40.28
C ASN A 620 11.47 -5.02 41.09
N ASN A 621 12.79 -4.98 41.11
CA ASN A 621 13.53 -3.94 41.85
C ASN A 621 13.28 -2.53 41.26
N VAL A 622 13.24 -2.43 39.93
CA VAL A 622 12.95 -1.16 39.23
C VAL A 622 11.54 -0.68 39.57
N MET A 623 10.55 -1.56 39.52
CA MET A 623 9.14 -1.21 39.79
C MET A 623 8.92 -0.83 41.26
N CYS A 624 9.59 -1.50 42.21
CA CYS A 624 9.34 -1.32 43.63
C CYS A 624 10.27 -0.30 44.30
N PHE A 625 11.50 -0.16 43.84
CA PHE A 625 12.54 0.56 44.58
C PHE A 625 13.32 1.59 43.75
N SER A 626 13.07 1.72 42.46
CA SER A 626 13.75 2.66 41.56
C SER A 626 12.93 3.91 41.33
N ASN A 627 13.62 5.04 41.17
CA ASN A 627 12.99 6.31 40.79
C ASN A 627 12.87 6.49 39.27
N ALA A 628 13.29 5.51 38.46
CA ALA A 628 13.27 5.59 37.00
C ALA A 628 12.80 4.29 36.37
N PRO A 629 11.87 4.33 35.43
CA PRO A 629 11.43 3.14 34.69
C PRO A 629 12.57 2.59 33.85
N LEU A 630 12.59 1.28 33.65
CA LEU A 630 13.52 0.61 32.74
C LEU A 630 12.86 0.49 31.36
N SER A 631 13.05 1.52 30.54
CA SER A 631 12.49 1.59 29.19
C SER A 631 13.45 2.30 28.23
N ALA A 632 13.26 2.03 26.95
CA ALA A 632 13.92 2.74 25.85
C ALA A 632 12.91 3.12 24.80
N SER A 633 13.16 4.25 24.12
CA SER A 633 12.33 4.72 23.01
C SER A 633 13.25 5.31 21.95
N GLU A 634 13.17 4.76 20.73
CA GLU A 634 13.99 5.20 19.61
C GLU A 634 13.10 5.36 18.37
N ALA A 635 13.60 6.13 17.40
CA ALA A 635 12.96 6.32 16.11
C ALA A 635 13.96 6.05 14.99
N PHE A 636 13.42 5.66 13.84
CA PHE A 636 14.18 5.50 12.62
C PHE A 636 13.44 6.12 11.44
N SER A 637 14.18 6.90 10.65
CA SER A 637 13.77 7.37 9.34
C SER A 637 14.90 7.05 8.37
N SER A 638 14.60 6.30 7.33
CA SER A 638 15.64 5.84 6.42
C SER A 638 16.04 6.90 5.41
N PRO A 639 17.35 7.11 5.18
CA PRO A 639 17.83 7.98 4.11
C PRO A 639 17.66 7.38 2.70
N VAL A 640 17.38 6.08 2.61
CA VAL A 640 17.22 5.32 1.36
C VAL A 640 15.95 4.47 1.40
N SER A 641 15.48 4.05 0.23
CA SER A 641 14.36 3.12 0.10
C SER A 641 14.81 1.89 -0.70
N PRO A 642 15.50 0.92 -0.05
CA PRO A 642 16.08 -0.20 -0.77
C PRO A 642 14.99 -1.06 -1.43
N PRO A 643 15.11 -1.33 -2.75
CA PRO A 643 14.07 -2.05 -3.45
C PRO A 643 14.15 -3.56 -3.16
N PRO A 644 13.02 -4.21 -2.81
CA PRO A 644 12.84 -5.63 -3.03
C PRO A 644 12.71 -5.90 -4.53
N PHE A 645 13.06 -7.11 -4.95
CA PHE A 645 12.95 -7.57 -6.33
C PHE A 645 12.15 -8.88 -6.39
N MET A 646 11.50 -9.14 -7.54
CA MET A 646 10.73 -10.36 -7.76
C MET A 646 10.72 -10.74 -9.23
N VAL A 647 10.79 -12.03 -9.50
CA VAL A 647 10.46 -12.62 -10.80
C VAL A 647 9.19 -13.43 -10.64
N GLY A 648 8.21 -13.17 -11.50
CA GLY A 648 6.98 -13.94 -11.62
C GLY A 648 6.92 -14.66 -12.97
N MET A 649 6.54 -15.93 -12.97
CA MET A 649 6.30 -16.70 -14.20
C MET A 649 4.96 -17.40 -14.14
N ALA A 650 4.18 -17.27 -15.21
CA ALA A 650 2.86 -17.86 -15.34
C ALA A 650 2.86 -18.98 -16.38
N GLU A 651 2.22 -20.11 -16.09
CA GLU A 651 1.84 -21.13 -17.08
C GLU A 651 0.33 -21.06 -17.30
N VAL A 652 -0.07 -20.87 -18.54
CA VAL A 652 -1.49 -20.78 -18.94
C VAL A 652 -1.83 -21.86 -19.96
N GLU A 653 -3.08 -22.35 -19.93
CA GLU A 653 -3.69 -23.13 -20.99
C GLU A 653 -4.79 -22.27 -21.66
N ILE A 654 -4.77 -22.19 -22.98
CA ILE A 654 -5.74 -21.40 -23.76
C ILE A 654 -6.44 -22.31 -24.75
N ASP A 655 -7.75 -22.28 -24.71
CA ASP A 655 -8.61 -22.86 -25.75
C ASP A 655 -8.74 -21.84 -26.89
N LYS A 656 -8.17 -22.14 -28.04
CA LYS A 656 -8.15 -21.26 -29.23
C LYS A 656 -9.52 -21.06 -29.87
N GLU A 657 -10.47 -21.97 -29.64
CA GLU A 657 -11.82 -21.89 -30.22
C GLU A 657 -12.73 -20.95 -29.40
N THR A 658 -12.40 -20.70 -28.12
CA THR A 658 -13.24 -19.90 -27.22
C THR A 658 -12.51 -18.71 -26.62
N GLY A 659 -11.17 -18.69 -26.66
CA GLY A 659 -10.33 -17.71 -25.98
C GLY A 659 -10.27 -17.92 -24.46
N VAL A 660 -10.88 -18.97 -23.92
CA VAL A 660 -10.89 -19.24 -22.47
C VAL A 660 -9.48 -19.59 -22.02
N LEU A 661 -9.00 -18.87 -21.00
CA LEU A 661 -7.71 -19.05 -20.38
C LEU A 661 -7.89 -19.70 -19.01
N GLU A 662 -7.10 -20.73 -18.73
CA GLU A 662 -6.92 -21.32 -17.42
C GLU A 662 -5.49 -21.09 -16.94
N LEU A 663 -5.32 -20.49 -15.75
CA LEU A 663 -4.03 -20.36 -15.11
C LEU A 663 -3.68 -21.69 -14.44
N ILE A 664 -2.64 -22.37 -14.92
CA ILE A 664 -2.24 -23.70 -14.45
C ILE A 664 -1.30 -23.56 -13.23
N ASP A 665 -0.27 -22.75 -13.39
CA ASP A 665 0.79 -22.60 -12.40
C ASP A 665 1.31 -21.17 -12.39
N TYR A 666 1.68 -20.69 -11.21
CA TYR A 666 2.34 -19.41 -11.01
C TYR A 666 3.53 -19.57 -10.08
N VAL A 667 4.71 -19.26 -10.58
CA VAL A 667 5.96 -19.27 -9.81
C VAL A 667 6.36 -17.86 -9.45
N ALA A 668 6.72 -17.65 -8.19
CA ALA A 668 7.26 -16.39 -7.70
C ALA A 668 8.55 -16.63 -6.92
N VAL A 669 9.63 -15.96 -7.34
CA VAL A 669 10.89 -15.94 -6.59
C VAL A 669 11.17 -14.49 -6.18
N VAL A 670 11.32 -14.28 -4.86
CA VAL A 670 11.33 -12.95 -4.26
C VAL A 670 12.63 -12.70 -3.51
N ASP A 671 13.25 -11.56 -3.77
CA ASP A 671 14.32 -10.97 -2.96
C ASP A 671 13.74 -9.87 -2.06
N CYS A 672 13.48 -10.20 -0.82
CA CYS A 672 13.11 -9.24 0.23
C CYS A 672 14.19 -9.12 1.32
N GLY A 673 15.45 -9.35 0.95
CA GLY A 673 16.55 -9.45 1.90
C GLY A 673 16.41 -10.67 2.81
N THR A 674 16.77 -10.55 4.08
CA THR A 674 16.52 -11.57 5.08
C THR A 674 15.02 -11.72 5.33
N VAL A 675 14.49 -12.92 5.17
CA VAL A 675 13.08 -13.22 5.41
C VAL A 675 12.84 -13.35 6.92
N ILE A 676 12.19 -12.37 7.54
CA ILE A 676 12.00 -12.35 9.01
C ILE A 676 11.16 -13.53 9.48
N ASN A 677 10.03 -13.79 8.81
CA ASN A 677 9.17 -14.93 9.08
C ASN A 677 8.74 -15.59 7.77
N PRO A 678 9.31 -16.75 7.41
CA PRO A 678 9.07 -17.39 6.12
C PRO A 678 7.59 -17.73 5.85
N SER A 679 6.86 -18.17 6.87
CA SER A 679 5.44 -18.53 6.73
C SER A 679 4.58 -17.29 6.44
N LEU A 680 4.77 -16.19 7.18
CA LEU A 680 4.01 -14.96 6.98
C LEU A 680 4.40 -14.27 5.68
N ALA A 681 5.67 -14.28 5.32
CA ALA A 681 6.16 -13.74 4.05
C ALA A 681 5.53 -14.48 2.85
N ARG A 682 5.54 -15.81 2.87
CA ARG A 682 4.93 -16.64 1.83
C ARG A 682 3.44 -16.33 1.63
N VAL A 683 2.66 -16.24 2.71
CA VAL A 683 1.23 -15.89 2.64
C VAL A 683 1.00 -14.50 2.03
N GLN A 684 1.91 -13.53 2.29
CA GLN A 684 1.84 -12.22 1.65
C GLN A 684 2.09 -12.29 0.14
N VAL A 685 3.03 -13.14 -0.31
CA VAL A 685 3.30 -13.36 -1.74
C VAL A 685 2.09 -14.01 -2.42
N GLU A 686 1.60 -15.12 -1.88
CA GLU A 686 0.44 -15.84 -2.43
C GLU A 686 -0.80 -14.94 -2.53
N GLY A 687 -1.08 -14.17 -1.47
CA GLY A 687 -2.22 -13.23 -1.45
C GLY A 687 -2.09 -12.06 -2.43
N GLY A 688 -0.87 -11.55 -2.64
CA GLY A 688 -0.63 -10.48 -3.62
C GLY A 688 -0.71 -10.97 -5.06
N ILE A 689 -0.21 -12.17 -5.35
CA ILE A 689 -0.33 -12.83 -6.66
C ILE A 689 -1.81 -13.03 -6.99
N ALA A 690 -2.63 -13.54 -6.05
CA ALA A 690 -4.06 -13.72 -6.27
C ALA A 690 -4.77 -12.40 -6.63
N GLN A 691 -4.42 -11.28 -5.97
CA GLN A 691 -4.93 -9.96 -6.34
C GLN A 691 -4.44 -9.51 -7.73
N GLY A 692 -3.18 -9.78 -8.08
CA GLY A 692 -2.63 -9.48 -9.40
C GLY A 692 -3.29 -10.30 -10.53
N ILE A 693 -3.63 -11.56 -10.27
CA ILE A 693 -4.40 -12.41 -11.18
C ILE A 693 -5.81 -11.81 -11.37
N GLY A 694 -6.44 -11.34 -10.29
CA GLY A 694 -7.72 -10.66 -10.35
C GLY A 694 -7.70 -9.44 -11.27
N MET A 695 -6.71 -8.57 -11.10
CA MET A 695 -6.49 -7.42 -11.97
C MET A 695 -6.21 -7.82 -13.43
N ALA A 696 -5.47 -8.91 -13.64
CA ALA A 696 -5.08 -9.36 -14.97
C ALA A 696 -6.27 -9.90 -15.78
N LEU A 697 -7.19 -10.64 -15.16
CA LEU A 697 -8.15 -11.48 -15.87
C LEU A 697 -9.63 -11.14 -15.63
N TYR A 698 -9.98 -10.51 -14.47
CA TYR A 698 -11.38 -10.49 -14.03
C TYR A 698 -11.91 -9.12 -13.60
N GLU A 699 -11.08 -8.30 -12.95
CA GLU A 699 -11.56 -7.14 -12.19
C GLU A 699 -11.69 -5.90 -13.07
N ASP A 700 -12.88 -5.28 -13.06
CA ASP A 700 -13.14 -4.03 -13.78
C ASP A 700 -14.25 -3.23 -13.07
N ILE A 701 -14.06 -1.92 -12.94
CA ILE A 701 -15.09 -0.98 -12.51
C ILE A 701 -15.72 -0.35 -13.73
N VAL A 702 -16.97 -0.74 -14.01
CA VAL A 702 -17.69 -0.31 -15.18
C VAL A 702 -18.67 0.81 -14.85
N TYR A 703 -18.53 1.95 -15.52
CA TYR A 703 -19.44 3.08 -15.45
C TYR A 703 -20.35 3.13 -16.69
N ASN A 704 -21.58 3.62 -16.51
CA ASN A 704 -22.43 3.96 -17.64
C ASN A 704 -22.18 5.40 -18.11
N GLU A 705 -22.88 5.79 -19.19
CA GLU A 705 -22.82 7.13 -19.77
C GLU A 705 -23.23 8.27 -18.83
N LYS A 706 -23.82 7.96 -17.66
CA LYS A 706 -24.21 8.91 -16.63
C LYS A 706 -23.26 8.88 -15.41
N GLY A 707 -22.12 8.16 -15.51
CA GLY A 707 -21.15 8.02 -14.43
C GLY A 707 -21.57 7.11 -13.28
N LYS A 708 -22.66 6.31 -13.46
CA LYS A 708 -23.08 5.34 -12.44
C LYS A 708 -22.23 4.08 -12.52
N ASN A 709 -21.64 3.67 -11.38
CA ASN A 709 -20.92 2.42 -11.25
C ASN A 709 -21.89 1.22 -11.26
N PHE A 710 -21.70 0.31 -12.21
CA PHE A 710 -22.42 -0.97 -12.29
C PHE A 710 -21.74 -2.10 -11.52
N SER A 711 -20.44 -2.00 -11.25
CA SER A 711 -19.67 -2.97 -10.48
C SER A 711 -19.89 -2.79 -8.96
N ASN A 712 -21.16 -2.72 -8.54
CA ASN A 712 -21.58 -2.34 -7.18
C ASN A 712 -21.89 -3.53 -6.26
N SER A 713 -21.69 -4.74 -6.72
CA SER A 713 -21.82 -5.97 -5.92
C SER A 713 -20.86 -7.04 -6.42
N LEU A 714 -20.61 -8.08 -5.61
CA LEU A 714 -19.78 -9.22 -6.00
C LEU A 714 -20.40 -10.11 -7.09
N MET A 715 -21.62 -9.82 -7.51
CA MET A 715 -22.22 -10.44 -8.71
C MET A 715 -21.74 -9.78 -10.00
N GLN A 716 -21.47 -8.49 -10.00
CA GLN A 716 -20.98 -7.72 -11.15
C GLN A 716 -19.46 -7.55 -11.10
N TYR A 717 -18.90 -7.20 -9.93
CA TYR A 717 -17.47 -7.11 -9.71
C TYR A 717 -16.91 -8.50 -9.42
N LYS A 718 -16.11 -9.04 -10.33
CA LYS A 718 -15.57 -10.40 -10.22
C LYS A 718 -14.18 -10.38 -9.59
N ILE A 719 -14.02 -11.07 -8.48
CA ILE A 719 -12.72 -11.42 -7.89
C ILE A 719 -12.46 -12.93 -8.12
N PRO A 720 -11.18 -13.32 -8.33
CA PRO A 720 -10.88 -14.73 -8.57
C PRO A 720 -11.20 -15.57 -7.32
N THR A 721 -11.69 -16.78 -7.58
CA THR A 721 -11.89 -17.80 -6.56
C THR A 721 -10.65 -18.70 -6.47
N ARG A 722 -10.66 -19.68 -5.54
CA ARG A 722 -9.58 -20.67 -5.45
C ARG A 722 -9.41 -21.49 -6.74
N LEU A 723 -10.46 -21.64 -7.52
CA LEU A 723 -10.40 -22.38 -8.78
C LEU A 723 -9.75 -21.59 -9.92
N ASP A 724 -9.72 -20.26 -9.80
CA ASP A 724 -9.24 -19.37 -10.87
C ASP A 724 -7.75 -19.03 -10.76
N VAL A 725 -7.11 -19.30 -9.62
CA VAL A 725 -5.72 -18.85 -9.34
C VAL A 725 -4.65 -19.91 -9.60
N GLY A 726 -5.03 -21.11 -10.05
CA GLY A 726 -4.09 -22.21 -10.31
C GLY A 726 -3.28 -22.63 -9.08
N THR A 727 -2.10 -23.15 -9.30
CA THR A 727 -1.11 -23.44 -8.25
C THR A 727 -0.17 -22.25 -8.12
N ILE A 728 0.05 -21.76 -6.90
CA ILE A 728 1.01 -20.70 -6.63
C ILE A 728 2.17 -21.28 -5.84
N ARG A 729 3.38 -21.16 -6.38
CA ARG A 729 4.63 -21.64 -5.77
C ARG A 729 5.55 -20.47 -5.49
N VAL A 730 6.04 -20.36 -4.25
CA VAL A 730 6.83 -19.24 -3.76
C VAL A 730 8.15 -19.71 -3.21
N GLU A 731 9.24 -19.10 -3.66
CA GLU A 731 10.57 -19.24 -3.09
C GLU A 731 11.23 -17.88 -2.84
N PHE A 732 12.27 -17.86 -2.03
CA PHE A 732 13.00 -16.66 -1.66
C PHE A 732 14.47 -16.81 -2.03
N GLU A 733 15.00 -15.81 -2.75
CA GLU A 733 16.43 -15.64 -2.97
C GLU A 733 16.91 -14.46 -2.12
N SER A 734 17.56 -14.78 -1.02
CA SER A 734 17.96 -13.76 -0.04
C SER A 734 19.18 -12.96 -0.49
N SER A 735 19.05 -11.64 -0.45
CA SER A 735 20.16 -10.69 -0.36
C SER A 735 20.32 -10.24 1.10
N TYR A 736 21.30 -9.40 1.38
CA TYR A 736 21.45 -8.76 2.69
C TYR A 736 21.44 -7.24 2.49
N GLU A 737 20.44 -6.56 3.08
CA GLU A 737 20.34 -5.11 3.00
C GLU A 737 21.01 -4.47 4.23
N PRO A 738 22.14 -3.76 4.06
CA PRO A 738 22.90 -3.24 5.21
C PRO A 738 22.13 -2.23 6.06
N THR A 739 21.14 -1.55 5.46
CA THR A 739 20.35 -0.52 6.13
C THR A 739 19.09 -1.05 6.81
N GLY A 740 18.75 -2.33 6.56
CA GLY A 740 17.54 -2.96 7.06
C GLY A 740 17.77 -3.82 8.32
N PRO A 741 16.71 -4.05 9.12
CA PRO A 741 16.80 -4.87 10.32
C PRO A 741 17.19 -6.31 9.93
N PHE A 742 18.30 -6.81 10.48
CA PHE A 742 18.84 -8.14 10.13
C PHE A 742 19.06 -8.36 8.64
N GLY A 743 19.22 -7.32 7.84
CA GLY A 743 19.37 -7.40 6.39
C GLY A 743 18.06 -7.51 5.61
N ALA A 744 16.91 -7.26 6.23
CA ALA A 744 15.59 -7.37 5.59
C ALA A 744 15.26 -6.13 4.76
N LYS A 745 14.51 -6.34 3.67
CA LYS A 745 13.77 -5.35 2.89
C LYS A 745 12.26 -5.58 3.06
N SER A 746 11.46 -4.84 2.31
CA SER A 746 10.01 -5.00 2.32
C SER A 746 9.55 -6.17 1.43
N ILE A 747 8.27 -6.56 1.59
CA ILE A 747 7.61 -7.56 0.73
C ILE A 747 6.15 -7.20 0.42
N GLY A 748 5.61 -6.16 1.08
CA GLY A 748 4.17 -5.90 1.13
C GLY A 748 3.50 -5.67 -0.23
N GLU A 749 4.13 -4.95 -1.14
CA GLU A 749 3.50 -4.47 -2.38
C GLU A 749 4.04 -5.11 -3.65
N ILE A 750 5.32 -5.47 -3.70
CA ILE A 750 5.96 -6.01 -4.91
C ILE A 750 5.22 -7.21 -5.50
N VAL A 751 4.59 -7.99 -4.65
CA VAL A 751 3.97 -9.29 -4.93
C VAL A 751 2.73 -9.24 -5.84
N ILE A 752 2.17 -8.06 -6.11
CA ILE A 752 1.01 -7.88 -7.00
C ILE A 752 1.43 -7.46 -8.43
N ASN A 753 2.68 -7.11 -8.65
CA ASN A 753 3.09 -6.40 -9.86
C ASN A 753 3.33 -7.32 -11.07
N THR A 754 3.79 -8.55 -10.86
CA THR A 754 4.20 -9.45 -11.95
C THR A 754 3.07 -10.24 -12.63
N PRO A 755 1.88 -10.52 -12.02
CA PRO A 755 0.89 -11.37 -12.68
C PRO A 755 0.39 -10.84 -14.03
N SER A 756 0.04 -9.55 -14.12
CA SER A 756 -0.49 -8.99 -15.38
C SER A 756 0.50 -9.10 -16.54
N PRO A 757 1.75 -8.67 -16.45
CA PRO A 757 2.69 -8.80 -17.56
C PRO A 757 3.15 -10.24 -17.82
N ALA A 758 3.26 -11.11 -16.81
CA ALA A 758 3.63 -12.52 -17.01
C ALA A 758 2.53 -13.30 -17.73
N ILE A 759 1.24 -13.10 -17.37
CA ILE A 759 0.11 -13.72 -18.06
C ILE A 759 0.00 -13.17 -19.49
N SER A 760 0.16 -11.84 -19.68
CA SER A 760 0.18 -11.24 -21.03
C SER A 760 1.25 -11.85 -21.92
N ASN A 761 2.47 -12.07 -21.39
CA ASN A 761 3.54 -12.74 -22.13
C ASN A 761 3.22 -14.20 -22.45
N ALA A 762 2.60 -14.95 -21.54
CA ALA A 762 2.18 -16.32 -21.79
C ALA A 762 1.09 -16.38 -22.89
N ILE A 763 0.13 -15.45 -22.92
CA ILE A 763 -0.87 -15.34 -23.99
C ILE A 763 -0.18 -15.06 -25.34
N GLN A 764 0.74 -14.10 -25.37
CA GLN A 764 1.54 -13.75 -26.55
C GLN A 764 2.30 -14.96 -27.08
N ASN A 765 3.03 -15.68 -26.24
CA ASN A 765 3.79 -16.86 -26.60
C ASN A 765 2.90 -18.01 -27.11
N ALA A 766 1.69 -18.19 -26.53
CA ALA A 766 0.74 -19.25 -26.89
C ALA A 766 0.05 -18.99 -28.23
N THR A 767 -0.35 -17.76 -28.48
CA THR A 767 -1.29 -17.41 -29.56
C THR A 767 -0.76 -16.36 -30.52
N GLY A 768 0.31 -15.66 -30.11
CA GLY A 768 0.82 -14.47 -30.80
C GLY A 768 -0.02 -13.22 -30.51
N VAL A 769 -1.15 -13.31 -29.82
CA VAL A 769 -2.02 -12.17 -29.50
C VAL A 769 -1.38 -11.29 -28.45
N ILE A 770 -1.28 -10.00 -28.73
CA ILE A 770 -0.77 -9.00 -27.81
C ILE A 770 -1.95 -8.20 -27.24
N ILE A 771 -2.19 -8.34 -25.94
CA ILE A 771 -3.26 -7.61 -25.23
C ILE A 771 -2.64 -6.47 -24.43
N ARG A 772 -3.00 -5.23 -24.78
CA ARG A 772 -2.51 -4.01 -24.15
C ARG A 772 -3.54 -3.34 -23.23
N GLU A 773 -4.69 -3.96 -23.02
CA GLU A 773 -5.76 -3.46 -22.16
C GLU A 773 -6.23 -4.53 -21.18
N LEU A 774 -6.13 -4.25 -19.88
CA LEU A 774 -6.66 -5.11 -18.81
C LEU A 774 -8.17 -4.88 -18.60
N PRO A 775 -8.89 -5.87 -18.08
CA PRO A 775 -8.52 -7.28 -17.93
C PRO A 775 -8.43 -8.02 -19.28
N MET A 776 -7.62 -9.08 -19.33
CA MET A 776 -7.39 -9.92 -20.50
C MET A 776 -8.48 -10.99 -20.60
N THR A 777 -9.67 -10.57 -21.02
CA THR A 777 -10.85 -11.45 -21.09
C THR A 777 -10.75 -12.47 -22.22
N ALA A 778 -11.49 -13.57 -22.10
CA ALA A 778 -11.61 -14.59 -23.15
C ALA A 778 -12.04 -13.99 -24.50
N GLU A 779 -12.94 -12.99 -24.48
CA GLU A 779 -13.36 -12.25 -25.67
C GLU A 779 -12.20 -11.54 -26.37
N LYS A 780 -11.35 -10.83 -25.61
CA LYS A 780 -10.18 -10.14 -26.18
C LYS A 780 -9.17 -11.11 -26.78
N ILE A 781 -8.93 -12.25 -26.10
CA ILE A 781 -8.04 -13.32 -26.59
C ILE A 781 -8.60 -13.91 -27.88
N TYR A 782 -9.88 -14.30 -27.89
CA TYR A 782 -10.54 -14.89 -29.04
C TYR A 782 -10.55 -13.95 -30.27
N ARG A 783 -10.93 -12.69 -30.06
CA ARG A 783 -10.90 -11.68 -31.14
C ARG A 783 -9.49 -11.53 -31.71
N GLY A 784 -8.46 -11.42 -30.86
CA GLY A 784 -7.07 -11.32 -31.31
C GLY A 784 -6.60 -12.57 -32.09
N ILE A 785 -7.09 -13.78 -31.77
CA ILE A 785 -6.80 -15.00 -32.52
C ILE A 785 -7.50 -14.96 -33.92
N CYS A 786 -8.75 -14.48 -33.98
CA CYS A 786 -9.50 -14.41 -35.24
C CYS A 786 -8.97 -13.33 -36.20
N GLU A 787 -8.32 -12.29 -35.69
CA GLU A 787 -7.77 -11.18 -36.50
C GLU A 787 -6.38 -11.50 -37.09
N ARG A 788 -5.78 -12.63 -36.71
CA ARG A 788 -4.51 -13.14 -37.22
C ARG A 788 -4.70 -14.16 -38.32
#